data_10b9b8b1689565635de5484590291786
#
_entry.id   10b9b8b1689565635de5484590291786
#
_cell.length_a   1.000
_cell.length_b   1.000
_cell.length_c   1.000
_cell.angle_alpha   90.00
_cell.angle_beta   90.00
_cell.angle_gamma   90.00
#
_symmetry.space_group_name_H-M   'P 1'
#
loop_
_entity.id
_entity.type
_entity.pdbx_description
1 polymer ?
#
loop_
_entity_poly.entity_id
_entity_poly.type
_entity_poly.pdbx_seq_one_letter_code
_entity_poly.pdbx_strand_id
1 'polypeptide(L)'
;MALFMPTNITPSTLGALGNGTVDADKDLTVSWQVDGQNAMTAFQIKILANTAQSATLYDTGKRTDGCPFYGRDAAGNVVFFQYTIPKSGLAASGIRNGSTYKLLITQWWSDAESVTQQSASVFICRATPTLTIHGFQTPVTQKTVTWTADYAQAQGDAIIWARWTLAQAGRLDEPLRDTGNVATAQLAFTYDGLFSGQQYAIRCRVETVNGVTADTGWQEFAVSYTVSEYSGDVTTRVRSNLSGVLVTWPRAYDIPGEVTGGYTTEGGKLTLYDGATLTWQQVKGVGMAFAPPWSAVWRGTLTALGVALLTIRGSDGRETALRLEADHFETVTTGEAPIQTEAEFAVGDQITVILTGNKLQVQRRYYVEGLNPSTTLYPSETLYPRDRRRLTQLYTAPAVTQWKTVTAVTLGGAQECDYFWMAAGVLTAQEIAEIMSENGYKPTWEDRTLLLTNFAQGLNGGNLPQEVELSGWSVYRLRAGDTLLFHLADMPYEQNSLVDCGVRSQETYTYYIFGTGQNTFATNGIASQPVKPVLWDWTILAAETDQQGAYRVGELFRFRLNVTSGTIGNNNIPNALNNFTRYPTIQMSPANYQSGKLSGYIGSVGRDGEYRDDIATRDAIYALSTTGRTLFLKNRKGDLLRIFLNGAVAMDTQDNTRQQAQIASVPWVETGGTNDTRLIITREDGLWPETERRR
;
A
#
# COMPACT_ATOMS: atom_id res chain seq x y z
N MET A 1 -27.31 -2.24 64.28
CA MET A 1 -27.07 -1.90 62.87
C MET A 1 -25.68 -2.47 62.49
N ALA A 2 -25.56 -3.20 61.40
CA ALA A 2 -24.23 -3.72 61.01
C ALA A 2 -23.40 -2.54 60.53
N LEU A 3 -22.26 -2.32 61.17
CA LEU A 3 -21.32 -1.25 60.78
C LEU A 3 -20.68 -1.59 59.41
N PHE A 4 -20.57 -0.55 58.57
CA PHE A 4 -19.99 -0.71 57.25
C PHE A 4 -18.44 -0.72 57.34
N MET A 5 -17.84 -1.77 56.83
CA MET A 5 -16.38 -1.89 56.76
C MET A 5 -15.81 -1.14 55.54
N PRO A 6 -14.63 -0.50 55.64
CA PRO A 6 -13.98 0.10 54.50
C PRO A 6 -13.78 -0.96 53.41
N THR A 7 -14.24 -0.66 52.20
CA THR A 7 -14.09 -1.55 51.04
C THR A 7 -13.43 -0.81 49.87
N ASN A 8 -13.02 -1.54 48.86
CA ASN A 8 -12.37 -0.98 47.67
C ASN A 8 -11.19 -0.05 48.02
N ILE A 9 -10.34 -0.51 48.95
CA ILE A 9 -9.18 0.26 49.42
C ILE A 9 -8.13 0.25 48.30
N THR A 10 -7.80 1.43 47.80
CA THR A 10 -6.87 1.61 46.72
C THR A 10 -5.75 2.60 47.10
N PRO A 11 -4.52 2.15 47.34
CA PRO A 11 -3.36 3.03 47.41
C PRO A 11 -2.95 3.48 46.00
N SER A 12 -2.67 4.76 45.82
CA SER A 12 -2.22 5.31 44.58
C SER A 12 -1.16 6.39 44.82
N THR A 13 -0.35 6.59 43.81
CA THR A 13 0.62 7.72 43.78
C THR A 13 0.27 8.62 42.63
N LEU A 14 0.40 9.92 42.80
CA LEU A 14 0.32 10.87 41.68
C LEU A 14 1.45 10.61 40.69
N GLY A 15 1.12 9.96 39.57
CA GLY A 15 2.03 9.49 38.54
C GLY A 15 1.66 8.08 38.07
N ALA A 16 2.12 7.68 36.88
CA ALA A 16 1.69 6.49 36.18
C ALA A 16 2.30 5.20 36.73
N LEU A 17 1.93 4.81 37.93
CA LEU A 17 2.22 3.49 38.48
C LEU A 17 0.97 2.61 38.38
N GLY A 18 1.14 1.32 38.12
CA GLY A 18 0.05 0.38 37.91
C GLY A 18 -0.73 0.07 39.20
N ASN A 19 -1.82 -0.69 39.08
CA ASN A 19 -2.72 -1.05 40.18
C ASN A 19 -1.97 -1.79 41.32
N GLY A 20 -2.08 -1.23 42.54
CA GLY A 20 -1.44 -1.81 43.72
C GLY A 20 0.05 -1.52 43.85
N THR A 21 0.62 -0.73 42.95
CA THR A 21 2.03 -0.29 43.01
C THR A 21 2.10 1.21 43.23
N VAL A 22 2.93 1.64 44.16
CA VAL A 22 3.08 3.04 44.56
C VAL A 22 4.57 3.40 44.65
N ASP A 23 4.88 4.68 44.50
CA ASP A 23 6.24 5.19 44.69
C ASP A 23 6.39 5.82 46.08
N ALA A 24 7.20 5.22 46.93
CA ALA A 24 7.43 5.68 48.31
C ALA A 24 8.14 7.06 48.37
N ASP A 25 8.76 7.51 47.28
CA ASP A 25 9.40 8.82 47.17
C ASP A 25 8.42 9.94 46.76
N LYS A 26 7.13 9.61 46.65
CA LYS A 26 6.02 10.52 46.35
C LYS A 26 4.94 10.48 47.42
N ASP A 27 4.05 11.45 47.39
CA ASP A 27 2.89 11.46 48.27
C ASP A 27 1.98 10.29 47.94
N LEU A 28 1.52 9.56 48.97
CA LEU A 28 0.64 8.41 48.84
C LEU A 28 -0.80 8.82 49.11
N THR A 29 -1.67 8.70 48.14
CA THR A 29 -3.12 8.88 48.31
C THR A 29 -3.76 7.52 48.51
N VAL A 30 -4.49 7.39 49.62
CA VAL A 30 -5.30 6.22 49.93
C VAL A 30 -6.75 6.59 49.70
N SER A 31 -7.45 5.83 48.87
CA SER A 31 -8.91 5.99 48.65
C SER A 31 -9.64 4.72 49.04
N TRP A 32 -10.85 4.92 49.60
CA TRP A 32 -11.70 3.79 49.96
C TRP A 32 -13.19 4.19 49.95
N GLN A 33 -14.05 3.21 49.83
CA GLN A 33 -15.47 3.38 49.84
C GLN A 33 -16.00 3.40 51.29
N VAL A 34 -16.84 4.38 51.59
CA VAL A 34 -17.53 4.56 52.88
C VAL A 34 -19.01 4.23 52.73
N ASP A 35 -19.68 3.89 53.80
CA ASP A 35 -21.14 3.67 53.80
C ASP A 35 -21.87 4.93 53.28
N GLY A 36 -22.85 4.71 52.43
CA GLY A 36 -23.68 5.80 51.89
C GLY A 36 -24.82 6.26 52.76
N GLN A 37 -25.08 5.60 53.88
CA GLN A 37 -26.21 5.92 54.78
C GLN A 37 -25.76 6.63 56.07
N ASN A 38 -24.61 6.24 56.60
CA ASN A 38 -24.07 6.82 57.83
C ASN A 38 -22.84 7.71 57.52
N ALA A 39 -22.70 8.77 58.30
CA ALA A 39 -21.52 9.62 58.17
C ALA A 39 -20.31 9.02 58.90
N MET A 40 -19.19 8.91 58.19
CA MET A 40 -17.90 8.67 58.83
C MET A 40 -17.44 9.94 59.53
N THR A 41 -17.23 9.89 60.84
CA THR A 41 -16.88 11.05 61.67
C THR A 41 -15.38 11.19 61.90
N ALA A 42 -14.62 10.08 61.76
CA ALA A 42 -13.17 10.07 61.83
C ALA A 42 -12.62 8.81 61.16
N PHE A 43 -11.35 8.84 60.85
CA PHE A 43 -10.61 7.71 60.30
C PHE A 43 -9.19 7.62 60.87
N GLN A 44 -8.55 6.46 60.71
CA GLN A 44 -7.15 6.23 60.98
C GLN A 44 -6.59 5.31 59.89
N ILE A 45 -5.43 5.65 59.37
CA ILE A 45 -4.71 4.82 58.39
C ILE A 45 -3.42 4.33 59.07
N LYS A 46 -3.19 3.02 59.03
CA LYS A 46 -1.94 2.41 59.44
C LYS A 46 -1.31 1.70 58.25
N ILE A 47 0.00 1.87 58.09
CA ILE A 47 0.80 1.07 57.14
C ILE A 47 1.60 0.08 57.99
N LEU A 48 1.45 -1.21 57.66
CA LEU A 48 2.07 -2.32 58.35
C LEU A 48 3.14 -2.96 57.47
N ALA A 49 4.17 -3.48 58.11
CA ALA A 49 5.13 -4.35 57.43
C ALA A 49 4.40 -5.64 56.93
N ASN A 50 4.67 -6.07 55.72
CA ASN A 50 4.11 -7.31 55.18
C ASN A 50 4.91 -8.54 55.69
N THR A 51 4.96 -8.71 57.01
CA THR A 51 5.61 -9.82 57.72
C THR A 51 4.58 -10.56 58.53
N ALA A 52 4.93 -11.71 59.10
CA ALA A 52 4.08 -12.50 59.96
C ALA A 52 3.62 -11.69 61.20
N GLN A 53 4.49 -10.79 61.71
CA GLN A 53 4.24 -9.96 62.87
C GLN A 53 3.49 -8.68 62.58
N SER A 54 3.34 -8.29 61.33
CA SER A 54 2.61 -7.10 60.86
C SER A 54 2.87 -5.83 61.72
N ALA A 55 4.15 -5.52 61.98
CA ALA A 55 4.51 -4.35 62.78
C ALA A 55 4.00 -3.06 62.12
N THR A 56 3.39 -2.15 62.91
CA THR A 56 2.96 -0.83 62.44
C THR A 56 4.18 0.04 62.22
N LEU A 57 4.33 0.52 60.98
CA LEU A 57 5.41 1.43 60.55
C LEU A 57 4.93 2.89 60.56
N TYR A 58 3.71 3.14 60.03
CA TYR A 58 3.13 4.48 59.95
C TYR A 58 1.74 4.44 60.56
N ASP A 59 1.36 5.49 61.27
CA ASP A 59 0.05 5.67 61.89
C ASP A 59 -0.35 7.16 61.82
N THR A 60 -1.47 7.45 61.18
CA THR A 60 -2.03 8.80 61.13
C THR A 60 -2.56 9.29 62.47
N GLY A 61 -2.76 8.36 63.45
CA GLY A 61 -3.65 8.64 64.57
C GLY A 61 -5.11 8.81 64.11
N LYS A 62 -6.00 9.03 65.04
CA LYS A 62 -7.39 9.39 64.75
C LYS A 62 -7.48 10.77 64.11
N ARG A 63 -8.06 10.83 62.91
CA ARG A 63 -8.16 12.08 62.10
C ARG A 63 -9.62 12.38 61.83
N THR A 64 -9.94 13.69 61.72
CA THR A 64 -11.27 14.22 61.41
C THR A 64 -11.29 15.05 60.14
N ASP A 65 -10.14 15.15 59.44
CA ASP A 65 -10.01 15.91 58.20
C ASP A 65 -10.97 15.38 57.13
N GLY A 66 -11.79 16.24 56.55
CA GLY A 66 -12.77 15.85 55.54
C GLY A 66 -14.00 15.11 56.09
N CYS A 67 -14.14 15.05 57.42
CA CYS A 67 -15.31 14.47 58.07
C CYS A 67 -16.23 15.56 58.65
N PRO A 68 -17.54 15.35 58.73
CA PRO A 68 -18.25 14.11 58.40
C PRO A 68 -18.34 13.85 56.89
N PHE A 69 -18.15 12.60 56.48
CA PHE A 69 -18.15 12.20 55.08
C PHE A 69 -19.19 11.11 54.79
N TYR A 70 -19.97 11.30 53.73
CA TYR A 70 -20.97 10.36 53.26
C TYR A 70 -20.45 9.69 51.97
N GLY A 71 -20.58 8.38 51.86
CA GLY A 71 -20.14 7.60 50.70
C GLY A 71 -20.98 7.77 49.44
N ARG A 72 -21.92 8.73 49.43
CA ARG A 72 -22.75 9.08 48.27
C ARG A 72 -22.88 10.58 48.10
N ASP A 73 -22.89 11.03 46.88
CA ASP A 73 -23.18 12.42 46.51
C ASP A 73 -24.70 12.72 46.55
N ALA A 74 -25.06 13.97 46.31
CA ALA A 74 -26.47 14.42 46.29
C ALA A 74 -27.29 13.73 45.17
N ALA A 75 -26.69 13.17 44.15
CA ALA A 75 -27.32 12.43 43.07
C ALA A 75 -27.42 10.91 43.37
N GLY A 76 -26.88 10.45 44.51
CA GLY A 76 -26.88 9.06 44.94
C GLY A 76 -25.72 8.23 44.39
N ASN A 77 -24.76 8.83 43.68
CA ASN A 77 -23.58 8.13 43.18
C ASN A 77 -22.60 7.82 44.31
N VAL A 78 -21.88 6.70 44.17
CA VAL A 78 -20.83 6.32 45.14
C VAL A 78 -19.65 7.26 45.02
N VAL A 79 -19.25 7.84 46.17
CA VAL A 79 -18.07 8.69 46.28
C VAL A 79 -17.08 8.06 47.25
N PHE A 80 -15.79 8.06 46.85
CA PHE A 80 -14.70 7.52 47.64
C PHE A 80 -14.08 8.61 48.52
N PHE A 81 -13.81 8.26 49.77
CA PHE A 81 -13.00 9.12 50.64
C PHE A 81 -11.53 9.00 50.20
N GLN A 82 -10.81 10.13 50.27
CA GLN A 82 -9.40 10.17 49.92
C GLN A 82 -8.58 10.90 50.99
N TYR A 83 -7.44 10.35 51.32
CA TYR A 83 -6.48 10.97 52.21
C TYR A 83 -5.07 10.82 51.68
N THR A 84 -4.30 11.90 51.66
CA THR A 84 -2.94 11.91 51.16
C THR A 84 -1.94 11.92 52.32
N ILE A 85 -1.05 10.93 52.31
CA ILE A 85 0.06 10.81 53.24
C ILE A 85 1.29 11.45 52.55
N PRO A 86 1.91 12.46 53.11
CA PRO A 86 3.07 13.11 52.48
C PRO A 86 4.29 12.18 52.49
N LYS A 87 5.09 12.22 51.44
CA LYS A 87 6.34 11.44 51.30
C LYS A 87 7.30 11.56 52.48
N SER A 88 7.33 12.73 53.13
CA SER A 88 8.14 12.94 54.33
C SER A 88 7.72 12.02 55.49
N GLY A 89 6.41 11.77 55.64
CA GLY A 89 5.88 10.85 56.63
C GLY A 89 6.22 9.39 56.29
N LEU A 90 6.17 9.00 55.02
CA LEU A 90 6.56 7.65 54.57
C LEU A 90 8.05 7.41 54.85
N ALA A 91 8.91 8.35 54.46
CA ALA A 91 10.36 8.25 54.65
C ALA A 91 10.74 8.17 56.13
N ALA A 92 10.14 9.05 56.98
CA ALA A 92 10.37 9.05 58.41
C ALA A 92 9.99 7.71 59.08
N SER A 93 9.02 7.02 58.51
CA SER A 93 8.54 5.70 58.99
C SER A 93 9.27 4.50 58.38
N GLY A 94 10.34 4.71 57.62
CA GLY A 94 11.12 3.68 56.98
C GLY A 94 10.42 2.96 55.83
N ILE A 95 9.35 3.52 55.31
CA ILE A 95 8.65 3.01 54.11
C ILE A 95 9.47 3.43 52.90
N ARG A 96 9.89 2.45 52.10
CA ARG A 96 10.80 2.67 50.97
C ARG A 96 10.45 1.80 49.77
N ASN A 97 10.91 2.21 48.61
CA ASN A 97 10.83 1.41 47.41
C ASN A 97 11.59 0.08 47.53
N GLY A 98 11.10 -0.96 46.85
CA GLY A 98 11.64 -2.30 46.91
C GLY A 98 10.97 -3.21 47.96
N SER A 99 9.97 -2.72 48.69
CA SER A 99 9.31 -3.47 49.79
C SER A 99 7.79 -3.52 49.57
N THR A 100 7.15 -4.44 50.27
CA THR A 100 5.72 -4.69 50.22
C THR A 100 5.11 -4.40 51.59
N TYR A 101 3.96 -3.72 51.58
CA TYR A 101 3.27 -3.25 52.78
C TYR A 101 1.78 -3.62 52.76
N LYS A 102 1.16 -3.53 53.93
CA LYS A 102 -0.30 -3.71 54.08
C LYS A 102 -0.92 -2.40 54.58
N LEU A 103 -2.15 -2.10 54.16
CA LEU A 103 -2.96 -0.99 54.67
C LEU A 103 -3.98 -1.52 55.67
N LEU A 104 -4.12 -0.81 56.79
CA LEU A 104 -5.20 -0.97 57.74
C LEU A 104 -5.93 0.33 57.92
N ILE A 105 -7.23 0.35 57.68
CA ILE A 105 -8.08 1.52 57.86
C ILE A 105 -9.09 1.26 58.98
N THR A 106 -9.16 2.18 59.95
CA THR A 106 -10.15 2.21 61.00
C THR A 106 -11.08 3.40 60.76
N GLN A 107 -12.36 3.17 60.84
CA GLN A 107 -13.41 4.20 60.71
C GLN A 107 -14.19 4.35 61.99
N TRP A 108 -14.61 5.60 62.33
CA TRP A 108 -15.51 5.93 63.44
C TRP A 108 -16.80 6.56 62.86
N TRP A 109 -17.88 6.20 63.46
CA TRP A 109 -19.21 6.66 63.06
C TRP A 109 -19.80 7.57 64.14
N SER A 110 -20.94 8.18 63.86
CA SER A 110 -21.58 9.17 64.75
C SER A 110 -21.89 8.69 66.19
N ASP A 111 -21.99 7.39 66.38
CA ASP A 111 -22.27 6.75 67.66
C ASP A 111 -20.98 6.30 68.43
N ALA A 112 -19.84 6.78 68.07
CA ALA A 112 -18.52 6.50 68.65
C ALA A 112 -18.02 5.06 68.49
N GLU A 113 -18.70 4.18 67.77
CA GLU A 113 -18.20 2.85 67.43
C GLU A 113 -17.09 2.93 66.38
N SER A 114 -16.12 2.04 66.50
CA SER A 114 -15.04 1.94 65.52
C SER A 114 -15.04 0.62 64.80
N VAL A 115 -14.84 0.68 63.49
CA VAL A 115 -14.67 -0.49 62.62
C VAL A 115 -13.27 -0.51 62.03
N THR A 116 -12.56 -1.61 62.20
CA THR A 116 -11.24 -1.80 61.62
C THR A 116 -11.32 -2.78 60.49
N GLN A 117 -10.77 -2.40 59.32
CA GLN A 117 -10.64 -3.24 58.15
C GLN A 117 -9.19 -3.26 57.66
N GLN A 118 -8.60 -4.42 57.60
CA GLN A 118 -7.31 -4.59 56.95
C GLN A 118 -7.53 -4.64 55.43
N SER A 119 -6.70 -3.97 54.68
CA SER A 119 -6.71 -4.04 53.21
C SER A 119 -6.57 -5.47 52.74
N ALA A 120 -7.46 -5.91 51.89
CA ALA A 120 -7.31 -7.19 51.19
C ALA A 120 -6.15 -7.19 50.19
N SER A 121 -5.76 -6.03 49.71
CA SER A 121 -4.66 -5.85 48.79
C SER A 121 -3.39 -5.36 49.50
N VAL A 122 -2.33 -6.06 49.27
CA VAL A 122 -0.99 -5.66 49.65
C VAL A 122 -0.46 -4.72 48.56
N PHE A 123 0.10 -3.60 48.91
CA PHE A 123 0.70 -2.70 47.93
C PHE A 123 2.22 -2.87 47.90
N ILE A 124 2.78 -2.69 46.72
CA ILE A 124 4.22 -2.81 46.45
C ILE A 124 4.79 -1.42 46.19
N CYS A 125 5.90 -1.10 46.87
CA CYS A 125 6.61 0.15 46.62
C CYS A 125 7.69 -0.05 45.55
N ARG A 126 7.59 0.72 44.46
CA ARG A 126 8.55 0.77 43.35
C ARG A 126 8.83 2.21 42.98
N ALA A 127 10.07 2.53 42.71
CA ALA A 127 10.42 3.84 42.19
C ALA A 127 9.79 4.08 40.82
N THR A 128 9.37 5.32 40.57
CA THR A 128 8.89 5.72 39.24
C THR A 128 9.98 5.48 38.21
N PRO A 129 9.74 4.72 37.15
CA PRO A 129 10.74 4.48 36.13
C PRO A 129 10.91 5.70 35.21
N THR A 130 12.08 5.79 34.60
CA THR A 130 12.34 6.71 33.51
C THR A 130 12.32 5.94 32.19
N LEU A 131 11.69 6.55 31.18
CA LEU A 131 11.67 6.05 29.80
C LEU A 131 11.93 7.21 28.87
N THR A 132 12.96 7.13 28.04
CA THR A 132 13.35 8.17 27.11
C THR A 132 13.68 7.59 25.75
N ILE A 133 13.32 8.28 24.66
CA ILE A 133 13.72 7.87 23.31
C ILE A 133 15.18 8.27 23.11
N HIS A 134 16.03 7.29 22.84
CA HIS A 134 17.44 7.48 22.62
C HIS A 134 17.74 8.07 21.24
N GLY A 135 18.65 9.05 21.18
CA GLY A 135 19.12 9.61 19.91
C GLY A 135 18.03 10.32 19.10
N PHE A 136 17.02 10.85 19.78
CA PHE A 136 15.94 11.58 19.11
C PHE A 136 16.49 12.78 18.32
N GLN A 137 16.22 12.81 17.02
CA GLN A 137 16.69 13.87 16.12
C GLN A 137 15.53 14.54 15.41
N THR A 138 15.66 15.85 15.20
CA THR A 138 14.77 16.64 14.34
C THR A 138 15.58 17.75 13.66
N PRO A 139 15.51 17.91 12.31
CA PRO A 139 14.75 17.08 11.38
C PRO A 139 15.37 15.70 11.13
N VAL A 140 14.52 14.72 10.84
CA VAL A 140 14.92 13.44 10.30
C VAL A 140 15.20 13.61 8.80
N THR A 141 16.30 13.05 8.32
CA THR A 141 16.76 13.22 6.93
C THR A 141 16.60 11.97 6.06
N GLN A 142 15.85 10.99 6.55
CA GLN A 142 15.63 9.69 5.89
C GLN A 142 14.16 9.28 5.98
N LYS A 143 13.70 8.44 5.03
CA LYS A 143 12.35 7.87 5.07
C LYS A 143 12.21 6.73 6.08
N THR A 144 13.33 6.08 6.44
CA THR A 144 13.40 4.95 7.35
C THR A 144 14.16 5.33 8.59
N VAL A 145 13.57 5.18 9.75
CA VAL A 145 14.19 5.48 11.04
C VAL A 145 13.93 4.36 12.01
N THR A 146 14.96 4.02 12.78
CA THR A 146 14.85 3.14 13.95
C THR A 146 15.04 3.97 15.20
N TRP A 147 14.03 3.98 16.06
CA TRP A 147 14.12 4.56 17.40
C TRP A 147 14.37 3.45 18.42
N THR A 148 15.15 3.76 19.42
CA THR A 148 15.32 2.93 20.61
C THR A 148 14.91 3.73 21.84
N ALA A 149 14.55 3.04 22.93
CA ALA A 149 14.25 3.72 24.17
C ALA A 149 15.09 3.14 25.30
N ASP A 150 15.56 4.05 26.17
CA ASP A 150 16.27 3.73 27.40
C ASP A 150 15.25 3.67 28.54
N TYR A 151 15.23 2.53 29.23
CA TYR A 151 14.42 2.32 30.43
C TYR A 151 15.32 2.14 31.63
N ALA A 152 15.05 2.87 32.70
CA ALA A 152 15.74 2.70 33.96
C ALA A 152 14.75 2.77 35.13
N GLN A 153 14.93 1.87 36.08
CA GLN A 153 14.19 1.84 37.33
C GLN A 153 15.08 1.29 38.45
N ALA A 154 15.01 1.92 39.60
CA ALA A 154 15.94 1.64 40.71
C ALA A 154 15.92 0.17 41.22
N GLN A 155 14.78 -0.52 41.13
CA GLN A 155 14.62 -1.93 41.53
C GLN A 155 14.85 -2.90 40.39
N GLY A 156 15.07 -2.45 39.17
CA GLY A 156 15.38 -3.31 38.02
C GLY A 156 14.21 -4.22 37.58
N ASP A 157 12.97 -3.75 37.71
CA ASP A 157 11.80 -4.53 37.28
C ASP A 157 11.84 -4.82 35.78
N ALA A 158 11.65 -6.09 35.41
CA ALA A 158 11.66 -6.52 34.02
C ALA A 158 10.39 -6.02 33.27
N ILE A 159 10.58 -5.56 32.04
CA ILE A 159 9.50 -5.15 31.14
C ILE A 159 8.78 -6.41 30.64
N ILE A 160 7.44 -6.41 30.69
CA ILE A 160 6.60 -7.49 30.15
C ILE A 160 6.05 -7.16 28.76
N TRP A 161 5.81 -5.88 28.48
CA TRP A 161 5.46 -5.44 27.14
C TRP A 161 5.93 -4.01 26.90
N ALA A 162 6.18 -3.72 25.61
CA ALA A 162 6.37 -2.37 25.08
C ALA A 162 5.36 -2.08 23.98
N ARG A 163 4.99 -0.81 23.83
CA ARG A 163 4.09 -0.31 22.78
C ARG A 163 4.65 0.96 22.19
N TRP A 164 4.88 0.93 20.89
CA TRP A 164 5.27 2.10 20.11
C TRP A 164 4.08 2.62 19.32
N THR A 165 3.91 3.92 19.28
CA THR A 165 2.86 4.56 18.51
C THR A 165 3.47 5.72 17.73
N LEU A 166 3.25 5.75 16.40
CA LEU A 166 3.67 6.80 15.49
C LEU A 166 2.43 7.42 14.86
N ALA A 167 2.32 8.74 14.84
CA ALA A 167 1.23 9.50 14.24
C ALA A 167 1.74 10.71 13.47
N GLN A 168 0.89 11.32 12.64
CA GLN A 168 1.16 12.67 12.16
C GLN A 168 0.93 13.69 13.29
N ALA A 169 1.75 14.73 13.35
CA ALA A 169 1.55 15.81 14.28
C ALA A 169 0.16 16.46 14.05
N GLY A 170 -0.58 16.67 15.14
CA GLY A 170 -1.96 17.17 15.07
C GLY A 170 -3.05 16.12 14.81
N ARG A 171 -2.69 14.82 14.61
CA ARG A 171 -3.62 13.69 14.46
C ARG A 171 -3.20 12.50 15.33
N LEU A 172 -3.02 12.75 16.63
CA LEU A 172 -2.48 11.77 17.56
C LEU A 172 -3.44 10.62 17.89
N ASP A 173 -4.71 10.77 17.58
CA ASP A 173 -5.79 9.81 17.71
C ASP A 173 -5.91 8.85 16.52
N GLU A 174 -5.27 9.19 15.39
CA GLU A 174 -5.22 8.38 14.17
C GLU A 174 -3.77 7.91 13.88
N PRO A 175 -3.24 6.91 14.61
CA PRO A 175 -1.86 6.52 14.46
C PRO A 175 -1.57 5.90 13.08
N LEU A 176 -0.47 6.31 12.46
CA LEU A 176 0.09 5.68 11.26
C LEU A 176 0.53 4.24 11.54
N ARG A 177 1.09 4.03 12.73
CA ARG A 177 1.49 2.73 13.21
C ARG A 177 1.33 2.64 14.72
N ASP A 178 0.71 1.56 15.17
CA ASP A 178 0.61 1.15 16.56
C ASP A 178 1.01 -0.32 16.64
N THR A 179 2.03 -0.62 17.43
CA THR A 179 2.49 -2.02 17.59
C THR A 179 1.57 -2.85 18.46
N GLY A 180 0.65 -2.21 19.19
CA GLY A 180 -0.01 -2.85 20.32
C GLY A 180 0.98 -3.21 21.43
N ASN A 181 0.52 -3.96 22.41
CA ASN A 181 1.38 -4.44 23.51
C ASN A 181 2.18 -5.65 23.04
N VAL A 182 3.46 -5.45 22.75
CA VAL A 182 4.37 -6.51 22.30
C VAL A 182 5.22 -6.98 23.47
N ALA A 183 5.21 -8.28 23.75
CA ALA A 183 6.07 -8.89 24.75
C ALA A 183 7.52 -8.88 24.23
N THR A 184 8.32 -7.94 24.70
CA THR A 184 9.72 -7.77 24.26
C THR A 184 10.57 -7.11 25.33
N ALA A 185 11.81 -7.51 25.40
CA ALA A 185 12.85 -6.82 26.18
C ALA A 185 13.60 -5.77 25.31
N GLN A 186 13.43 -5.80 23.98
CA GLN A 186 14.06 -4.83 23.08
C GLN A 186 13.13 -3.65 22.85
N LEU A 187 13.56 -2.50 23.30
CA LEU A 187 12.84 -1.24 23.11
C LEU A 187 13.31 -0.57 21.80
N ALA A 188 13.00 -1.21 20.68
CA ALA A 188 13.32 -0.70 19.35
C ALA A 188 12.09 -0.70 18.45
N PHE A 189 11.95 0.33 17.62
CA PHE A 189 10.87 0.47 16.65
C PHE A 189 11.42 1.08 15.37
N THR A 190 11.19 0.40 14.25
CA THR A 190 11.56 0.88 12.92
C THR A 190 10.32 1.22 12.13
N TYR A 191 10.35 2.36 11.48
CA TYR A 191 9.32 2.77 10.54
C TYR A 191 9.94 3.21 9.22
N ASP A 192 9.39 2.73 8.11
CA ASP A 192 9.72 3.11 6.75
C ASP A 192 8.51 3.80 6.10
N GLY A 193 8.72 4.95 5.50
CA GLY A 193 7.64 5.72 4.86
C GLY A 193 7.42 7.12 5.45
N LEU A 194 8.44 7.71 6.05
CA LEU A 194 8.41 9.12 6.46
C LEU A 194 8.58 10.03 5.25
N PHE A 195 7.61 10.89 4.98
CA PHE A 195 7.63 11.83 3.86
C PHE A 195 8.30 13.14 4.22
N SER A 196 9.17 13.63 3.33
CA SER A 196 9.81 14.95 3.48
C SER A 196 8.76 16.07 3.52
N GLY A 197 9.01 17.08 4.36
CA GLY A 197 8.09 18.20 4.55
C GLY A 197 6.92 17.94 5.50
N GLN A 198 6.85 16.75 6.11
CA GLN A 198 5.81 16.40 7.07
C GLN A 198 6.32 16.45 8.51
N GLN A 199 5.39 16.61 9.44
CA GLN A 199 5.63 16.54 10.88
C GLN A 199 4.94 15.33 11.48
N TYR A 200 5.65 14.63 12.34
CA TYR A 200 5.22 13.40 12.98
C TYR A 200 5.41 13.50 14.50
N ALA A 201 4.76 12.59 15.21
CA ALA A 201 4.93 12.41 16.65
C ALA A 201 5.09 10.93 16.98
N ILE A 202 6.03 10.60 17.87
CA ILE A 202 6.31 9.23 18.31
C ILE A 202 6.19 9.13 19.82
N ARG A 203 5.74 7.97 20.29
CA ARG A 203 5.54 7.67 21.70
C ARG A 203 5.91 6.22 22.00
N CYS A 204 6.58 5.99 23.12
CA CYS A 204 6.86 4.66 23.65
C CYS A 204 6.22 4.50 25.04
N ARG A 205 5.60 3.36 25.29
CA ARG A 205 5.07 2.96 26.60
C ARG A 205 5.57 1.58 26.96
N VAL A 206 5.79 1.35 28.24
CA VAL A 206 6.15 0.04 28.78
C VAL A 206 5.37 -0.28 30.05
N GLU A 207 5.23 -1.56 30.34
CA GLU A 207 4.75 -2.07 31.63
C GLU A 207 5.66 -3.18 32.10
N THR A 208 5.87 -3.24 33.41
CA THR A 208 6.74 -4.21 34.06
C THR A 208 5.95 -5.30 34.77
N VAL A 209 6.66 -6.34 35.22
CA VAL A 209 6.11 -7.49 35.97
C VAL A 209 5.37 -7.10 37.26
N ASN A 210 5.66 -5.93 37.82
CA ASN A 210 5.01 -5.40 39.02
C ASN A 210 3.93 -4.35 38.68
N GLY A 211 3.48 -4.27 37.40
CA GLY A 211 2.44 -3.35 36.96
C GLY A 211 2.89 -1.89 36.92
N VAL A 212 4.20 -1.62 36.98
CA VAL A 212 4.74 -0.27 36.84
C VAL A 212 4.72 0.12 35.37
N THR A 213 4.20 1.28 35.05
CA THR A 213 4.17 1.81 33.69
C THR A 213 5.10 3.01 33.52
N ALA A 214 5.73 3.14 32.37
CA ALA A 214 6.41 4.34 31.94
C ALA A 214 5.99 4.76 30.55
N ASP A 215 6.09 6.03 30.27
CA ASP A 215 5.58 6.66 29.05
C ASP A 215 6.49 7.84 28.68
N THR A 216 6.99 7.89 27.44
CA THR A 216 7.81 9.01 26.96
C THR A 216 7.00 10.29 26.71
N GLY A 217 5.66 10.18 26.67
CA GLY A 217 4.82 11.20 26.05
C GLY A 217 5.02 11.23 24.52
N TRP A 218 4.27 12.08 23.85
CA TRP A 218 4.44 12.34 22.44
C TRP A 218 5.65 13.26 22.21
N GLN A 219 6.56 12.84 21.33
CA GLN A 219 7.69 13.62 20.88
C GLN A 219 7.54 13.95 19.40
N GLU A 220 7.45 15.22 19.07
CA GLU A 220 7.25 15.70 17.70
C GLU A 220 8.58 15.90 16.97
N PHE A 221 8.61 15.53 15.69
CA PHE A 221 9.77 15.72 14.83
C PHE A 221 9.35 16.07 13.40
N ALA A 222 10.19 16.84 12.73
CA ALA A 222 10.06 17.15 11.31
C ALA A 222 10.87 16.14 10.47
N VAL A 223 10.44 15.91 9.24
CA VAL A 223 11.20 15.17 8.23
C VAL A 223 11.57 16.10 7.11
N SER A 224 12.86 16.15 6.75
CA SER A 224 13.38 17.05 5.72
C SER A 224 14.52 16.39 4.96
N TYR A 225 14.24 15.99 3.71
CA TYR A 225 15.23 15.54 2.73
C TYR A 225 14.81 16.01 1.34
N THR A 226 15.76 16.06 0.40
CA THR A 226 15.51 16.53 -0.95
C THR A 226 14.80 15.44 -1.76
N VAL A 227 13.76 15.83 -2.49
CA VAL A 227 13.07 14.98 -3.47
C VAL A 227 13.19 15.63 -4.85
N SER A 228 13.35 14.82 -5.89
CA SER A 228 13.32 15.29 -7.27
C SER A 228 11.89 15.33 -7.79
N GLU A 229 11.64 16.22 -8.72
CA GLU A 229 10.34 16.31 -9.38
C GLU A 229 10.14 15.08 -10.27
N TYR A 230 8.97 14.47 -10.19
CA TYR A 230 8.58 13.33 -10.99
C TYR A 230 7.17 13.59 -11.52
N SER A 231 7.00 13.41 -12.81
CA SER A 231 5.74 13.63 -13.50
C SER A 231 5.37 12.43 -14.36
N GLY A 232 4.14 12.39 -14.76
CA GLY A 232 3.58 11.35 -15.61
C GLY A 232 2.29 10.78 -15.01
N ASP A 233 1.58 10.00 -15.82
CA ASP A 233 0.26 9.49 -15.45
C ASP A 233 0.33 8.10 -14.83
N VAL A 234 -0.21 7.97 -13.65
CA VAL A 234 -0.53 6.66 -13.08
C VAL A 234 -1.84 6.19 -13.68
N THR A 235 -1.77 5.12 -14.47
CA THR A 235 -2.95 4.53 -15.10
C THR A 235 -3.52 3.41 -14.25
N THR A 236 -4.84 3.34 -14.18
CA THR A 236 -5.56 2.29 -13.44
C THR A 236 -6.53 1.57 -14.35
N ARG A 237 -6.57 0.25 -14.27
CA ARG A 237 -7.51 -0.56 -15.04
C ARG A 237 -8.09 -1.67 -14.19
N VAL A 238 -9.41 -1.75 -14.13
CA VAL A 238 -10.09 -2.83 -13.42
C VAL A 238 -9.85 -4.15 -14.16
N ARG A 239 -9.32 -5.15 -13.46
CA ARG A 239 -9.06 -6.49 -13.95
C ARG A 239 -9.98 -7.48 -13.24
N SER A 240 -11.20 -7.61 -13.74
CA SER A 240 -12.18 -8.53 -13.15
C SER A 240 -11.71 -9.99 -13.17
N ASN A 241 -10.89 -10.38 -14.16
CA ASN A 241 -10.29 -11.72 -14.22
C ASN A 241 -9.26 -11.98 -13.10
N LEU A 242 -8.63 -10.94 -12.55
CA LEU A 242 -7.69 -11.03 -11.43
C LEU A 242 -8.31 -10.55 -10.11
N SER A 243 -9.59 -10.19 -10.13
CA SER A 243 -10.31 -9.66 -8.96
C SER A 243 -9.62 -8.44 -8.33
N GLY A 244 -9.05 -7.56 -9.15
CA GLY A 244 -8.24 -6.43 -8.68
C GLY A 244 -8.19 -5.26 -9.65
N VAL A 245 -7.34 -4.30 -9.31
CA VAL A 245 -7.02 -3.12 -10.12
C VAL A 245 -5.55 -3.21 -10.54
N LEU A 246 -5.31 -3.26 -11.85
CA LEU A 246 -3.99 -3.08 -12.42
C LEU A 246 -3.60 -1.60 -12.29
N VAL A 247 -2.50 -1.35 -11.66
CA VAL A 247 -1.88 -0.03 -11.51
C VAL A 247 -0.58 -0.04 -12.31
N THR A 248 -0.41 0.96 -13.18
CA THR A 248 0.80 1.09 -13.99
C THR A 248 1.28 2.54 -13.94
N TRP A 249 2.58 2.74 -13.82
CA TRP A 249 3.20 4.08 -13.71
C TRP A 249 4.39 4.24 -14.65
N PRO A 250 4.73 5.49 -15.02
CA PRO A 250 5.89 5.77 -15.84
C PRO A 250 7.18 5.58 -15.04
N ARG A 251 8.23 5.13 -15.71
CA ARG A 251 9.60 5.08 -15.15
C ARG A 251 10.41 6.31 -15.47
N ALA A 252 9.86 7.20 -16.29
CA ALA A 252 10.57 8.32 -16.83
C ALA A 252 10.13 9.63 -16.18
N TYR A 253 11.09 10.54 -16.01
CA TYR A 253 10.79 11.94 -15.76
C TYR A 253 10.19 12.59 -17.00
N ASP A 254 9.42 13.64 -16.76
CA ASP A 254 8.90 14.48 -17.83
C ASP A 254 10.03 15.21 -18.53
N ILE A 255 10.11 15.05 -19.85
CA ILE A 255 11.00 15.83 -20.71
C ILE A 255 10.12 16.81 -21.47
N PRO A 256 10.23 18.10 -21.19
CA PRO A 256 9.41 19.09 -21.89
C PRO A 256 9.65 19.05 -23.40
N GLY A 257 8.57 18.95 -24.16
CA GLY A 257 8.58 19.07 -25.60
C GLY A 257 8.38 20.54 -26.00
N GLU A 258 9.40 21.11 -26.61
CA GLU A 258 9.37 22.49 -27.12
C GLU A 258 8.93 22.49 -28.58
N VAL A 259 7.80 23.17 -28.88
CA VAL A 259 7.30 23.29 -30.27
C VAL A 259 7.61 24.65 -30.84
N THR A 260 8.07 24.63 -32.07
CA THR A 260 8.18 25.81 -32.92
C THR A 260 7.27 25.61 -34.14
N GLY A 261 6.39 26.56 -34.41
CA GLY A 261 5.44 26.48 -35.53
C GLY A 261 4.05 25.93 -35.16
N GLY A 262 3.24 25.64 -36.18
CA GLY A 262 1.86 25.17 -35.99
C GLY A 262 1.76 23.66 -35.81
N TYR A 263 0.95 23.21 -34.84
CA TYR A 263 0.71 21.79 -34.60
C TYR A 263 -0.71 21.52 -34.06
N THR A 264 -1.10 20.23 -34.10
CA THR A 264 -2.27 19.71 -33.36
C THR A 264 -1.94 18.33 -32.76
N THR A 265 -2.71 17.95 -31.72
CA THR A 265 -2.61 16.61 -31.08
C THR A 265 -3.94 15.86 -31.12
N GLU A 266 -4.78 16.13 -32.11
CA GLU A 266 -6.10 15.53 -32.24
C GLU A 266 -6.00 14.00 -32.45
N GLY A 267 -6.88 13.26 -31.80
CA GLY A 267 -6.93 11.81 -31.89
C GLY A 267 -5.71 11.08 -31.30
N GLY A 268 -4.91 11.78 -30.48
CA GLY A 268 -3.69 11.20 -29.87
C GLY A 268 -2.51 11.09 -30.82
N LYS A 269 -2.56 11.75 -31.97
CA LYS A 269 -1.48 11.86 -32.94
C LYS A 269 -0.93 13.28 -32.93
N LEU A 270 0.37 13.41 -33.20
CA LEU A 270 0.98 14.72 -33.41
C LEU A 270 0.95 15.05 -34.92
N THR A 271 0.31 16.13 -35.30
CA THR A 271 0.44 16.70 -36.65
C THR A 271 1.28 17.95 -36.57
N LEU A 272 2.40 17.94 -37.25
CA LEU A 272 3.26 19.11 -37.44
C LEU A 272 2.98 19.71 -38.86
N TYR A 273 2.74 21.01 -38.91
CA TYR A 273 2.57 21.74 -40.18
C TYR A 273 3.94 22.12 -40.76
N ASP A 274 3.93 22.61 -41.99
CA ASP A 274 5.16 22.98 -42.69
C ASP A 274 6.01 23.97 -41.87
N GLY A 275 7.32 23.63 -41.72
CA GLY A 275 8.27 24.40 -40.95
C GLY A 275 8.16 24.24 -39.43
N ALA A 276 7.19 23.46 -38.91
CA ALA A 276 7.07 23.20 -37.49
C ALA A 276 8.05 22.13 -37.02
N THR A 277 8.49 22.24 -35.77
CA THR A 277 9.35 21.24 -35.11
C THR A 277 8.92 20.99 -33.68
N LEU A 278 9.06 19.76 -33.21
CA LEU A 278 8.95 19.39 -31.80
C LEU A 278 10.30 18.84 -31.33
N THR A 279 10.89 19.49 -30.35
CA THR A 279 12.22 19.13 -29.82
C THR A 279 12.15 18.75 -28.36
N TRP A 280 12.74 17.62 -28.01
CA TRP A 280 13.09 17.24 -26.65
C TRP A 280 14.60 17.36 -26.47
N GLN A 281 15.02 18.08 -25.46
CA GLN A 281 16.45 18.33 -25.23
C GLN A 281 16.80 18.36 -23.76
N GLN A 282 18.10 18.21 -23.48
CA GLN A 282 18.62 18.38 -22.13
C GLN A 282 18.53 19.85 -21.73
N VAL A 283 17.88 20.12 -20.59
CA VAL A 283 17.77 21.46 -20.02
C VAL A 283 18.53 21.52 -18.68
N LYS A 284 19.54 22.39 -18.59
CA LYS A 284 20.35 22.59 -17.38
C LYS A 284 20.99 21.32 -16.80
N GLY A 285 21.41 20.40 -17.64
CA GLY A 285 22.02 19.13 -17.21
C GLY A 285 21.00 18.04 -16.82
N VAL A 286 19.72 18.35 -16.83
CA VAL A 286 18.63 17.41 -16.56
C VAL A 286 17.91 17.05 -17.86
N GLY A 287 17.46 15.83 -18.02
CA GLY A 287 16.71 15.37 -19.18
C GLY A 287 17.53 14.47 -20.11
N MET A 288 17.43 14.67 -21.44
CA MET A 288 17.96 13.76 -22.43
C MET A 288 19.50 13.60 -22.37
N ALA A 289 19.98 12.45 -21.97
CA ALA A 289 21.35 12.01 -22.12
C ALA A 289 21.41 10.48 -22.24
N PHE A 290 21.12 9.96 -23.43
CA PHE A 290 21.02 8.50 -23.64
C PHE A 290 22.31 7.93 -24.24
N ALA A 291 23.05 7.18 -23.42
CA ALA A 291 24.28 6.51 -23.87
C ALA A 291 23.95 5.34 -24.81
N PRO A 292 24.78 5.10 -25.85
CA PRO A 292 24.64 3.94 -26.72
C PRO A 292 24.96 2.63 -25.96
N PRO A 293 24.42 1.48 -26.38
CA PRO A 293 23.47 1.34 -27.49
C PRO A 293 22.06 1.74 -27.14
N TRP A 294 21.37 2.36 -28.05
CA TRP A 294 19.97 2.71 -27.96
C TRP A 294 19.23 2.41 -29.26
N SER A 295 17.92 2.37 -29.23
CA SER A 295 17.04 2.23 -30.39
C SER A 295 15.97 3.31 -30.38
N ALA A 296 15.56 3.74 -31.56
CA ALA A 296 14.45 4.68 -31.71
C ALA A 296 13.45 4.19 -32.76
N VAL A 297 12.18 4.44 -32.51
CA VAL A 297 11.09 4.11 -33.43
C VAL A 297 10.19 5.33 -33.63
N TRP A 298 9.99 5.67 -34.89
CA TRP A 298 9.00 6.63 -35.32
C TRP A 298 7.97 5.93 -36.22
N ARG A 299 6.69 6.25 -36.04
CA ARG A 299 5.62 5.80 -36.93
C ARG A 299 4.64 6.93 -37.19
N GLY A 300 4.24 7.05 -38.45
CA GLY A 300 3.30 8.10 -38.83
C GLY A 300 3.00 8.10 -40.31
N THR A 301 2.37 9.17 -40.77
CA THR A 301 2.00 9.40 -42.16
C THR A 301 2.80 10.59 -42.70
N LEU A 302 3.35 10.44 -43.92
CA LEU A 302 4.06 11.52 -44.60
C LEU A 302 3.05 12.53 -45.15
N THR A 303 3.20 13.80 -44.79
CA THR A 303 2.44 14.91 -45.35
C THR A 303 3.27 15.76 -46.29
N ALA A 304 4.62 15.62 -46.28
CA ALA A 304 5.53 16.20 -47.26
C ALA A 304 6.74 15.29 -47.42
N LEU A 305 7.50 15.51 -48.53
CA LEU A 305 8.79 14.89 -48.84
C LEU A 305 9.86 15.96 -48.80
N GLY A 306 11.14 15.53 -48.70
CA GLY A 306 12.31 16.42 -48.73
C GLY A 306 12.60 17.17 -47.43
N VAL A 307 11.83 16.90 -46.37
CA VAL A 307 12.01 17.53 -45.08
C VAL A 307 12.63 16.55 -44.07
N ALA A 308 13.36 17.08 -43.06
CA ALA A 308 13.93 16.26 -42.01
C ALA A 308 12.81 15.74 -41.10
N LEU A 309 12.52 14.44 -41.22
CA LEU A 309 11.48 13.77 -40.42
C LEU A 309 11.88 13.63 -38.94
N LEU A 310 13.13 13.25 -38.72
CA LEU A 310 13.72 12.99 -37.41
C LEU A 310 15.16 13.50 -37.40
N THR A 311 15.54 14.27 -36.40
CA THR A 311 16.92 14.73 -36.18
C THR A 311 17.37 14.31 -34.78
N ILE A 312 18.53 13.70 -34.66
CA ILE A 312 19.13 13.28 -33.39
C ILE A 312 20.42 14.05 -33.20
N ARG A 313 20.57 14.72 -32.04
CA ARG A 313 21.81 15.43 -31.69
C ARG A 313 22.61 14.59 -30.71
N GLY A 314 23.89 14.41 -31.01
CA GLY A 314 24.85 13.74 -30.14
C GLY A 314 25.50 14.67 -29.12
N SER A 315 26.15 14.09 -28.13
CA SER A 315 26.91 14.81 -27.08
C SER A 315 28.15 15.55 -27.65
N ASP A 316 28.58 15.22 -28.87
CA ASP A 316 29.62 15.94 -29.62
C ASP A 316 29.08 17.16 -30.39
N GLY A 317 27.79 17.47 -30.24
CA GLY A 317 27.13 18.58 -30.92
C GLY A 317 26.73 18.33 -32.36
N ARG A 318 27.06 17.15 -32.93
CA ARG A 318 26.68 16.80 -34.30
C ARG A 318 25.18 16.36 -34.32
N GLU A 319 24.52 16.71 -35.43
CA GLU A 319 23.15 16.32 -35.71
C GLU A 319 23.11 15.32 -36.88
N THR A 320 22.33 14.27 -36.73
CA THR A 320 21.99 13.33 -37.78
C THR A 320 20.52 13.44 -38.10
N ALA A 321 20.20 13.89 -39.31
CA ALA A 321 18.85 14.03 -39.78
C ALA A 321 18.48 12.91 -40.76
N LEU A 322 17.29 12.33 -40.60
CA LEU A 322 16.68 11.43 -41.57
C LEU A 322 15.72 12.22 -42.45
N ARG A 323 15.91 12.12 -43.78
CA ARG A 323 15.01 12.70 -44.78
C ARG A 323 14.46 11.62 -45.69
N LEU A 324 13.23 11.78 -46.11
CA LEU A 324 12.56 10.90 -47.06
C LEU A 324 12.22 11.70 -48.32
N GLU A 325 12.87 11.30 -49.43
CA GLU A 325 12.67 11.87 -50.77
C GLU A 325 11.76 10.96 -51.60
N ALA A 326 11.37 11.36 -52.77
CA ALA A 326 10.47 10.56 -53.61
C ALA A 326 11.09 9.24 -54.10
N ASP A 327 12.39 9.22 -54.32
CA ASP A 327 13.17 8.13 -54.92
C ASP A 327 14.22 7.53 -54.00
N HIS A 328 14.43 8.11 -52.81
CA HIS A 328 15.40 7.60 -51.84
C HIS A 328 15.07 8.11 -50.42
N PHE A 329 15.75 7.56 -49.43
CA PHE A 329 15.93 8.20 -48.15
C PHE A 329 17.41 8.40 -47.85
N GLU A 330 17.67 9.46 -47.09
CA GLU A 330 19.04 9.79 -46.73
C GLU A 330 19.19 10.10 -45.24
N THR A 331 20.37 9.77 -44.72
CA THR A 331 20.82 10.25 -43.41
C THR A 331 21.93 11.27 -43.63
N VAL A 332 21.73 12.46 -43.08
CA VAL A 332 22.67 13.59 -43.20
C VAL A 332 23.23 13.88 -41.82
N THR A 333 24.54 13.59 -41.63
CA THR A 333 25.24 13.94 -40.39
C THR A 333 26.07 15.20 -40.61
N THR A 334 26.04 16.13 -39.65
CA THR A 334 26.80 17.38 -39.72
C THR A 334 28.29 17.10 -39.95
N GLY A 335 28.82 17.60 -41.07
CA GLY A 335 30.25 17.44 -41.44
C GLY A 335 30.57 16.13 -42.13
N GLU A 336 29.61 15.31 -42.51
CA GLU A 336 29.76 14.06 -43.25
C GLU A 336 28.99 14.09 -44.58
N ALA A 337 29.35 13.24 -45.54
CA ALA A 337 28.58 13.09 -46.76
C ALA A 337 27.26 12.35 -46.47
N PRO A 338 26.13 12.73 -47.12
CA PRO A 338 24.87 12.02 -46.99
C PRO A 338 24.98 10.54 -47.35
N ILE A 339 24.37 9.69 -46.58
CA ILE A 339 24.22 8.26 -46.91
C ILE A 339 22.82 8.08 -47.49
N GLN A 340 22.75 7.76 -48.78
CA GLN A 340 21.54 7.59 -49.54
C GLN A 340 21.21 6.11 -49.77
N THR A 341 19.92 5.79 -49.71
CA THR A 341 19.40 4.44 -49.99
C THR A 341 18.21 4.56 -50.92
N GLU A 342 18.26 3.88 -52.06
CA GLU A 342 17.15 3.84 -53.01
C GLU A 342 15.87 3.32 -52.38
N ALA A 343 14.81 4.05 -52.53
CA ALA A 343 13.48 3.72 -51.99
C ALA A 343 12.44 4.60 -52.69
N GLU A 344 11.19 4.22 -52.67
CA GLU A 344 10.08 5.02 -53.20
C GLU A 344 9.14 5.46 -52.11
N PHE A 345 8.82 6.74 -52.03
CA PHE A 345 7.85 7.30 -51.08
C PHE A 345 6.89 8.28 -51.77
N ALA A 346 5.70 8.39 -51.22
CA ALA A 346 4.71 9.35 -51.61
C ALA A 346 4.03 9.99 -50.41
N VAL A 347 3.53 11.21 -50.57
CA VAL A 347 2.67 11.84 -49.57
C VAL A 347 1.43 10.98 -49.36
N GLY A 348 1.09 10.73 -48.10
CA GLY A 348 0.02 9.83 -47.67
C GLY A 348 0.46 8.42 -47.33
N ASP A 349 1.74 8.06 -47.60
CA ASP A 349 2.26 6.78 -47.17
C ASP A 349 2.39 6.68 -45.65
N GLN A 350 2.02 5.55 -45.10
CA GLN A 350 2.29 5.24 -43.70
C GLN A 350 3.70 4.65 -43.58
N ILE A 351 4.53 5.30 -42.80
CA ILE A 351 5.94 4.94 -42.61
C ILE A 351 6.17 4.48 -41.16
N THR A 352 7.03 3.48 -41.04
CA THR A 352 7.61 3.09 -39.76
C THR A 352 9.13 3.13 -39.91
N VAL A 353 9.80 3.93 -39.11
CA VAL A 353 11.27 4.04 -39.06
C VAL A 353 11.75 3.35 -37.79
N ILE A 354 12.73 2.45 -37.92
CA ILE A 354 13.41 1.79 -36.83
C ILE A 354 14.90 2.04 -36.95
N LEU A 355 15.44 2.69 -35.92
CA LEU A 355 16.90 2.83 -35.74
C LEU A 355 17.30 1.89 -34.61
N THR A 356 18.13 0.90 -34.85
CA THR A 356 18.53 -0.05 -33.81
C THR A 356 19.96 -0.54 -34.04
N GLY A 357 20.82 -0.41 -33.04
CA GLY A 357 22.22 -0.70 -33.17
C GLY A 357 22.84 0.10 -34.35
N ASN A 358 23.38 -0.60 -35.33
CA ASN A 358 23.97 0.02 -36.54
C ASN A 358 23.07 -0.04 -37.79
N LYS A 359 21.76 -0.25 -37.60
CA LYS A 359 20.82 -0.45 -38.71
C LYS A 359 19.70 0.59 -38.68
N LEU A 360 19.41 1.10 -39.88
CA LEU A 360 18.21 1.89 -40.14
C LEU A 360 17.29 1.07 -41.04
N GLN A 361 16.08 0.86 -40.60
CA GLN A 361 15.03 0.19 -41.37
C GLN A 361 13.84 1.11 -41.55
N VAL A 362 13.39 1.22 -42.80
CA VAL A 362 12.20 2.03 -43.15
C VAL A 362 11.19 1.12 -43.81
N GLN A 363 10.02 1.01 -43.20
CA GLN A 363 8.90 0.29 -43.77
C GLN A 363 7.88 1.28 -44.32
N ARG A 364 7.61 1.14 -45.61
CA ARG A 364 6.54 1.86 -46.32
C ARG A 364 5.31 1.01 -46.40
N ARG A 365 4.15 1.60 -46.10
CA ARG A 365 2.84 1.00 -46.34
C ARG A 365 1.98 1.98 -47.15
N TYR A 366 1.51 1.51 -48.30
CA TYR A 366 0.75 2.30 -49.22
C TYR A 366 -0.39 1.53 -49.85
N TYR A 367 -1.37 2.23 -50.37
CA TYR A 367 -2.52 1.62 -51.02
C TYR A 367 -2.38 1.70 -52.53
N VAL A 368 -2.61 0.57 -53.21
CA VAL A 368 -2.70 0.50 -54.67
C VAL A 368 -4.14 0.21 -55.03
N GLU A 369 -4.69 0.99 -55.92
CA GLU A 369 -6.00 0.67 -56.52
C GLU A 369 -5.81 -0.54 -57.45
N GLY A 370 -6.25 -1.72 -57.03
CA GLY A 370 -6.21 -2.94 -57.83
C GLY A 370 -7.52 -3.13 -58.59
N LEU A 371 -7.41 -3.59 -59.84
CA LEU A 371 -8.53 -4.24 -60.53
C LEU A 371 -8.84 -5.53 -59.76
N ASN A 372 -10.04 -5.66 -59.23
CA ASN A 372 -10.46 -6.89 -58.57
C ASN A 372 -10.52 -8.02 -59.62
N PRO A 373 -9.72 -9.09 -59.53
CA PRO A 373 -9.73 -10.18 -60.51
C PRO A 373 -11.05 -10.92 -60.60
N SER A 374 -11.95 -10.73 -59.64
CA SER A 374 -13.30 -11.34 -59.67
C SER A 374 -14.31 -10.54 -60.54
N THR A 375 -13.99 -9.35 -60.99
CA THR A 375 -14.89 -8.55 -61.84
C THR A 375 -14.96 -9.01 -63.30
N THR A 376 -14.13 -9.98 -63.71
CA THR A 376 -14.21 -10.59 -65.05
C THR A 376 -15.33 -11.60 -65.17
N LEU A 377 -15.97 -12.05 -64.10
CA LEU A 377 -17.03 -13.07 -64.13
C LEU A 377 -18.45 -12.51 -64.00
N TYR A 378 -18.62 -11.28 -63.55
CA TYR A 378 -19.95 -10.66 -63.40
C TYR A 378 -19.86 -9.14 -63.68
N PRO A 379 -20.25 -8.67 -64.86
CA PRO A 379 -20.27 -7.29 -65.23
C PRO A 379 -21.51 -6.58 -64.61
N SER A 380 -21.44 -6.23 -63.37
CA SER A 380 -22.33 -5.23 -62.76
C SER A 380 -21.51 -4.11 -62.15
N GLU A 381 -21.35 -3.05 -62.91
CA GLU A 381 -20.46 -1.91 -62.60
C GLU A 381 -20.88 -1.02 -61.45
N THR A 382 -21.84 -1.44 -60.62
CA THR A 382 -22.44 -0.48 -59.64
C THR A 382 -22.38 -0.87 -58.18
N LEU A 383 -21.79 -1.97 -57.79
CA LEU A 383 -21.99 -2.45 -56.41
C LEU A 383 -20.76 -2.80 -55.54
N TYR A 384 -19.53 -2.67 -56.05
CA TYR A 384 -18.37 -2.91 -55.18
C TYR A 384 -17.37 -1.74 -55.22
N PRO A 385 -17.02 -1.14 -54.02
CA PRO A 385 -15.94 -0.19 -53.98
C PRO A 385 -14.65 -0.89 -54.45
N ARG A 386 -13.82 -0.19 -55.24
CA ARG A 386 -12.50 -0.68 -55.71
C ARG A 386 -11.73 -1.20 -54.49
N ASP A 387 -11.34 -2.48 -54.52
CA ASP A 387 -10.52 -3.06 -53.48
C ASP A 387 -9.15 -2.38 -53.44
N ARG A 388 -8.93 -1.58 -52.41
CA ARG A 388 -7.63 -1.01 -52.11
C ARG A 388 -6.76 -2.06 -51.49
N ARG A 389 -5.76 -2.56 -52.22
CA ARG A 389 -4.75 -3.46 -51.64
C ARG A 389 -3.71 -2.65 -50.92
N ARG A 390 -3.47 -3.02 -49.66
CA ARG A 390 -2.37 -2.48 -48.87
C ARG A 390 -1.09 -3.27 -49.16
N LEU A 391 -0.08 -2.59 -49.67
CA LEU A 391 1.27 -3.15 -49.91
C LEU A 391 2.22 -2.67 -48.84
N THR A 392 3.24 -3.48 -48.56
CA THR A 392 4.30 -3.18 -47.61
C THR A 392 5.67 -3.40 -48.29
N GLN A 393 6.53 -2.41 -48.21
CA GLN A 393 7.91 -2.48 -48.64
C GLN A 393 8.83 -2.19 -47.46
N LEU A 394 9.93 -2.93 -47.36
CA LEU A 394 10.94 -2.77 -46.32
C LEU A 394 12.28 -2.42 -46.99
N TYR A 395 12.84 -1.30 -46.55
CA TYR A 395 14.15 -0.83 -46.95
C TYR A 395 15.10 -0.93 -45.74
N THR A 396 16.38 -1.27 -46.01
CA THR A 396 17.40 -1.34 -44.96
C THR A 396 18.62 -0.56 -45.42
N ALA A 397 19.00 0.43 -44.66
CA ALA A 397 20.26 1.15 -44.89
C ALA A 397 21.42 0.50 -44.16
N PRO A 398 22.65 0.60 -44.71
CA PRO A 398 23.83 0.28 -43.94
C PRO A 398 24.01 1.23 -42.76
N ALA A 399 24.83 0.82 -41.81
CA ALA A 399 25.04 1.49 -40.54
C ALA A 399 25.19 3.00 -40.64
N VAL A 400 24.40 3.71 -39.86
CA VAL A 400 24.71 5.10 -39.50
C VAL A 400 25.90 5.07 -38.56
N THR A 401 26.99 5.73 -38.93
CA THR A 401 28.26 5.66 -38.21
C THR A 401 28.14 6.23 -36.79
N GLN A 402 28.55 5.43 -35.83
CA GLN A 402 28.83 5.79 -34.43
C GLN A 402 27.76 6.59 -33.71
N TRP A 403 26.79 5.85 -33.16
CA TRP A 403 25.84 6.40 -32.19
C TRP A 403 26.58 7.00 -30.99
N LYS A 404 26.36 8.27 -30.75
CA LYS A 404 26.83 9.00 -29.57
C LYS A 404 25.72 9.01 -28.51
N THR A 405 26.08 9.46 -27.31
CA THR A 405 25.07 9.82 -26.32
C THR A 405 24.13 10.87 -26.90
N VAL A 406 22.85 10.60 -26.92
CA VAL A 406 21.82 11.51 -27.46
C VAL A 406 21.51 12.59 -26.43
N THR A 407 21.57 13.85 -26.86
CA THR A 407 21.27 15.02 -26.01
C THR A 407 20.06 15.80 -26.48
N ALA A 408 19.59 15.60 -27.70
CA ALA A 408 18.31 16.12 -28.18
C ALA A 408 17.76 15.27 -29.32
N VAL A 409 16.44 15.27 -29.44
CA VAL A 409 15.70 14.68 -30.55
C VAL A 409 14.68 15.69 -31.05
N THR A 410 14.60 15.87 -32.37
CA THR A 410 13.65 16.77 -33.00
C THR A 410 12.84 16.00 -34.03
N LEU A 411 11.53 16.09 -33.95
CA LEU A 411 10.60 15.77 -35.03
C LEU A 411 10.36 17.05 -35.82
N GLY A 412 10.54 16.98 -37.13
CA GLY A 412 10.47 18.17 -37.99
C GLY A 412 9.72 17.92 -39.29
N GLY A 413 9.43 19.02 -39.99
CA GLY A 413 8.75 18.98 -41.26
C GLY A 413 7.26 18.66 -41.14
N ALA A 414 6.56 18.69 -42.29
CA ALA A 414 5.15 18.35 -42.36
C ALA A 414 4.99 16.81 -42.18
N GLN A 415 4.46 16.40 -41.04
CA GLN A 415 4.22 15.00 -40.73
C GLN A 415 3.04 14.80 -39.78
N GLU A 416 2.42 13.63 -39.85
CA GLU A 416 1.48 13.13 -38.87
C GLU A 416 2.14 11.95 -38.14
N CYS A 417 2.53 12.12 -36.88
CA CYS A 417 3.21 11.11 -36.07
C CYS A 417 2.21 10.39 -35.17
N ASP A 418 2.08 9.07 -35.33
CA ASP A 418 1.24 8.24 -34.47
C ASP A 418 1.92 8.03 -33.11
N TYR A 419 3.22 7.78 -33.11
CA TYR A 419 4.06 7.69 -31.92
C TYR A 419 5.57 7.78 -32.26
N PHE A 420 6.30 8.23 -31.28
CA PHE A 420 7.76 8.19 -31.25
C PHE A 420 8.25 7.65 -29.90
N TRP A 421 9.29 6.83 -29.89
CA TRP A 421 9.92 6.41 -28.65
C TRP A 421 11.39 6.04 -28.87
N MET A 422 12.17 6.08 -27.76
CA MET A 422 13.54 5.58 -27.68
C MET A 422 13.69 4.61 -26.52
N ALA A 423 14.54 3.60 -26.68
CA ALA A 423 14.83 2.61 -25.66
C ALA A 423 16.35 2.31 -25.59
N ALA A 424 16.83 1.91 -24.41
CA ALA A 424 18.19 1.41 -24.24
C ALA A 424 18.36 0.05 -24.91
N GLY A 425 19.54 -0.19 -25.47
CA GLY A 425 19.89 -1.46 -26.11
C GLY A 425 19.48 -1.56 -27.58
N VAL A 426 19.66 -2.74 -28.13
CA VAL A 426 19.37 -3.11 -29.54
C VAL A 426 18.07 -3.92 -29.54
N LEU A 427 17.15 -3.59 -30.46
CA LEU A 427 15.91 -4.34 -30.64
C LEU A 427 16.21 -5.73 -31.21
N THR A 428 15.55 -6.73 -30.68
CA THR A 428 15.56 -8.11 -31.18
C THR A 428 14.81 -8.24 -32.52
N ALA A 429 15.07 -9.28 -33.27
CA ALA A 429 14.34 -9.56 -34.51
C ALA A 429 12.83 -9.72 -34.28
N GLN A 430 12.43 -10.29 -33.13
CA GLN A 430 11.03 -10.44 -32.78
C GLN A 430 10.36 -9.09 -32.51
N GLU A 431 11.01 -8.21 -31.73
CA GLU A 431 10.50 -6.86 -31.46
C GLU A 431 10.37 -6.02 -32.72
N ILE A 432 11.37 -6.11 -33.62
CA ILE A 432 11.30 -5.45 -34.92
C ILE A 432 10.09 -5.96 -35.72
N ALA A 433 9.85 -7.27 -35.76
CA ALA A 433 8.71 -7.85 -36.46
C ALA A 433 7.38 -7.39 -35.86
N GLU A 434 7.28 -7.31 -34.54
CA GLU A 434 6.09 -6.80 -33.84
C GLU A 434 5.84 -5.31 -34.11
N ILE A 435 6.88 -4.48 -34.08
CA ILE A 435 6.80 -3.04 -34.42
C ILE A 435 6.35 -2.86 -35.88
N MET A 436 6.85 -3.70 -36.78
CA MET A 436 6.52 -3.67 -38.22
C MET A 436 5.20 -4.32 -38.55
N SER A 437 4.51 -4.96 -37.61
CA SER A 437 3.18 -5.57 -37.82
C SER A 437 2.11 -4.51 -38.13
N GLU A 438 0.96 -4.94 -38.66
CA GLU A 438 -0.15 -4.03 -38.97
C GLU A 438 -0.66 -3.27 -37.74
N ASN A 439 -0.70 -3.94 -36.60
CA ASN A 439 -1.13 -3.33 -35.35
C ASN A 439 -0.06 -2.40 -34.73
N GLY A 440 1.18 -2.49 -35.19
CA GLY A 440 2.33 -1.77 -34.65
C GLY A 440 2.55 -2.08 -33.19
N TYR A 441 3.78 -2.33 -32.79
CA TYR A 441 4.14 -2.41 -31.38
C TYR A 441 4.25 -1.01 -30.79
N LYS A 442 3.50 -0.73 -29.75
CA LYS A 442 3.62 0.49 -28.98
C LYS A 442 4.10 0.09 -27.58
N PRO A 443 5.34 0.38 -27.22
CA PRO A 443 5.83 0.00 -25.90
C PRO A 443 5.00 0.71 -24.82
N THR A 444 4.56 -0.07 -23.89
CA THR A 444 3.94 0.41 -22.67
C THR A 444 4.91 0.15 -21.52
N TRP A 445 5.67 1.15 -21.11
CA TRP A 445 6.49 1.08 -19.89
C TRP A 445 7.42 -0.13 -19.80
N GLU A 446 8.15 -0.42 -20.86
CA GLU A 446 9.17 -1.48 -20.82
C GLU A 446 10.45 -0.99 -20.13
N ASP A 447 11.19 -1.94 -19.56
CA ASP A 447 12.32 -1.69 -18.66
C ASP A 447 13.43 -0.81 -19.25
N ARG A 448 13.49 -0.72 -20.53
CA ARG A 448 14.53 0.01 -21.26
C ARG A 448 14.03 1.25 -22.02
N THR A 449 12.75 1.66 -21.83
CA THR A 449 12.23 2.86 -22.48
C THR A 449 12.87 4.10 -21.87
N LEU A 450 13.53 4.91 -22.68
CA LEU A 450 14.23 6.14 -22.29
C LEU A 450 13.39 7.39 -22.55
N LEU A 451 12.74 7.45 -23.73
CA LEU A 451 11.83 8.51 -24.12
C LEU A 451 10.56 7.86 -24.67
N LEU A 452 9.42 8.18 -24.09
CA LEU A 452 8.11 7.73 -24.57
C LEU A 452 7.22 8.94 -24.71
N THR A 453 6.58 9.08 -25.87
CA THR A 453 5.62 10.15 -26.15
C THR A 453 4.20 9.64 -26.08
N ASN A 454 3.33 10.44 -25.47
CA ASN A 454 1.88 10.22 -25.50
C ASN A 454 1.17 11.50 -25.91
N PHE A 455 0.98 11.68 -27.20
CA PHE A 455 0.41 12.90 -27.74
C PHE A 455 -1.05 13.17 -27.33
N ALA A 456 -1.75 12.16 -26.82
CA ALA A 456 -3.08 12.36 -26.24
C ALA A 456 -3.03 13.13 -24.90
N GLN A 457 -1.87 13.15 -24.24
CA GLN A 457 -1.64 13.80 -22.94
C GLN A 457 -0.82 15.09 -23.06
N GLY A 458 -0.32 15.40 -24.25
CA GLY A 458 0.48 16.58 -24.53
C GLY A 458 1.75 16.27 -25.30
N LEU A 459 2.70 17.19 -25.27
CA LEU A 459 3.94 17.10 -26.06
C LEU A 459 5.15 16.63 -25.25
N ASN A 460 4.99 16.48 -23.94
CA ASN A 460 6.09 16.05 -23.09
C ASN A 460 6.39 14.57 -23.29
N GLY A 461 7.66 14.25 -23.37
CA GLY A 461 8.16 12.90 -23.27
C GLY A 461 8.60 12.57 -21.85
N GLY A 462 8.77 11.30 -21.55
CA GLY A 462 9.32 10.85 -20.29
C GLY A 462 10.76 10.32 -20.46
N ASN A 463 11.57 10.43 -19.40
CA ASN A 463 12.94 9.97 -19.37
C ASN A 463 13.26 9.18 -18.10
N LEU A 464 14.21 8.25 -18.19
CA LEU A 464 14.82 7.65 -17.00
C LEU A 464 15.64 8.70 -16.26
N PRO A 465 15.46 8.87 -14.96
CA PRO A 465 16.23 9.83 -14.19
C PRO A 465 17.71 9.43 -14.13
N GLN A 466 18.56 10.24 -14.71
CA GLN A 466 20.01 9.98 -14.72
C GLN A 466 20.74 10.51 -13.50
N GLU A 467 20.15 11.45 -12.79
CA GLU A 467 20.78 12.13 -11.64
C GLU A 467 20.28 11.63 -10.28
N VAL A 468 19.23 10.83 -10.26
CA VAL A 468 18.68 10.26 -9.04
C VAL A 468 18.82 8.76 -9.07
N GLU A 469 19.61 8.21 -8.15
CA GLU A 469 19.70 6.76 -7.95
C GLU A 469 18.37 6.23 -7.44
N LEU A 470 17.50 5.84 -8.37
CA LEU A 470 16.26 5.12 -8.04
C LEU A 470 16.59 3.66 -7.80
N SER A 471 16.31 3.17 -6.61
CA SER A 471 16.42 1.75 -6.25
C SER A 471 15.12 1.00 -6.52
N GLY A 472 13.99 1.71 -6.61
CA GLY A 472 12.67 1.10 -6.80
C GLY A 472 11.53 2.10 -6.67
N TRP A 473 10.36 1.58 -6.42
CA TRP A 473 9.12 2.31 -6.30
C TRP A 473 8.36 1.89 -5.05
N SER A 474 7.83 2.85 -4.32
CA SER A 474 6.86 2.59 -3.24
C SER A 474 5.46 2.95 -3.73
N VAL A 475 4.56 1.99 -3.65
CA VAL A 475 3.17 2.11 -4.09
C VAL A 475 2.25 2.23 -2.89
N TYR A 476 1.45 3.26 -2.88
CA TYR A 476 0.45 3.53 -1.84
C TYR A 476 -0.96 3.56 -2.43
N ARG A 477 -1.94 3.26 -1.59
CA ARG A 477 -3.36 3.33 -1.90
C ARG A 477 -4.06 4.24 -0.89
N LEU A 478 -4.98 5.08 -1.37
CA LEU A 478 -5.90 5.84 -0.55
C LEU A 478 -7.33 5.42 -0.90
N ARG A 479 -8.08 4.92 0.07
CA ARG A 479 -9.50 4.66 -0.08
C ARG A 479 -10.26 5.96 0.15
N ALA A 480 -11.33 6.21 -0.61
CA ALA A 480 -12.17 7.38 -0.41
C ALA A 480 -12.77 7.40 1.00
N GLY A 481 -12.56 8.49 1.72
CA GLY A 481 -12.93 8.66 3.13
C GLY A 481 -11.81 8.36 4.12
N ASP A 482 -10.74 7.70 3.72
CA ASP A 482 -9.55 7.55 4.54
C ASP A 482 -8.67 8.81 4.41
N THR A 483 -7.92 9.12 5.47
CA THR A 483 -7.02 10.27 5.52
C THR A 483 -5.55 9.88 5.38
N LEU A 484 -5.25 8.60 5.56
CA LEU A 484 -3.90 8.06 5.56
C LEU A 484 -3.64 7.20 4.34
N LEU A 485 -2.46 7.37 3.74
CA LEU A 485 -1.98 6.52 2.67
C LEU A 485 -1.65 5.12 3.20
N PHE A 486 -2.21 4.11 2.57
CA PHE A 486 -1.94 2.72 2.89
C PHE A 486 -0.81 2.21 1.98
N HIS A 487 0.31 1.80 2.55
CA HIS A 487 1.44 1.23 1.81
C HIS A 487 1.08 -0.16 1.26
N LEU A 488 1.13 -0.32 -0.06
CA LEU A 488 0.82 -1.60 -0.73
C LEU A 488 2.07 -2.45 -0.91
N ALA A 489 3.09 -1.91 -1.55
CA ALA A 489 4.30 -2.66 -1.88
C ALA A 489 5.46 -1.73 -2.21
N ASP A 490 6.68 -2.23 -1.98
CA ASP A 490 7.88 -1.73 -2.59
C ASP A 490 8.22 -2.63 -3.78
N MET A 491 8.45 -1.98 -4.94
CA MET A 491 8.69 -2.65 -6.20
C MET A 491 10.11 -2.36 -6.66
N PRO A 492 10.84 -3.35 -7.20
CA PRO A 492 12.13 -3.08 -7.83
C PRO A 492 11.95 -2.13 -9.03
N TYR A 493 13.01 -1.42 -9.37
CA TYR A 493 12.97 -0.38 -10.41
C TYR A 493 12.43 -0.89 -11.76
N GLU A 494 12.74 -2.14 -12.10
CA GLU A 494 12.34 -2.79 -13.35
C GLU A 494 10.84 -3.06 -13.44
N GLN A 495 10.16 -3.11 -12.31
CA GLN A 495 8.72 -3.37 -12.23
C GLN A 495 7.95 -2.07 -12.03
N ASN A 496 7.15 -1.70 -13.01
CA ASN A 496 6.35 -0.47 -13.01
C ASN A 496 4.85 -0.74 -13.06
N SER A 497 4.43 -1.91 -12.60
CA SER A 497 3.03 -2.29 -12.54
C SER A 497 2.79 -3.37 -11.50
N LEU A 498 1.62 -3.32 -10.88
CA LEU A 498 1.11 -4.36 -9.98
C LEU A 498 -0.42 -4.47 -10.11
N VAL A 499 -0.98 -5.58 -9.66
CA VAL A 499 -2.43 -5.70 -9.48
C VAL A 499 -2.73 -5.68 -7.99
N ASP A 500 -3.50 -4.69 -7.56
CA ASP A 500 -4.03 -4.63 -6.20
C ASP A 500 -5.30 -5.48 -6.10
N CYS A 501 -5.17 -6.64 -5.49
CA CYS A 501 -6.29 -7.54 -5.17
C CYS A 501 -6.94 -7.22 -3.82
N GLY A 502 -6.36 -6.32 -3.02
CA GLY A 502 -6.90 -5.87 -1.73
C GLY A 502 -8.07 -4.87 -1.86
N VAL A 503 -8.43 -4.47 -3.06
CA VAL A 503 -9.57 -3.58 -3.32
C VAL A 503 -10.91 -4.29 -3.10
N ARG A 504 -11.90 -3.56 -2.59
CA ARG A 504 -13.28 -4.00 -2.48
C ARG A 504 -14.10 -3.49 -3.66
N SER A 505 -15.08 -4.29 -4.08
CA SER A 505 -16.01 -3.86 -5.14
C SER A 505 -16.82 -2.64 -4.69
N GLN A 506 -17.02 -1.69 -5.60
CA GLN A 506 -17.81 -0.46 -5.41
C GLN A 506 -17.19 0.60 -4.48
N GLU A 507 -16.05 0.38 -3.90
CA GLU A 507 -15.30 1.42 -3.19
C GLU A 507 -14.38 2.19 -4.15
N THR A 508 -14.04 3.43 -3.83
CA THR A 508 -13.19 4.27 -4.69
C THR A 508 -11.78 4.36 -4.11
N TYR A 509 -10.78 4.24 -4.97
CA TYR A 509 -9.37 4.25 -4.61
C TYR A 509 -8.57 5.20 -5.49
N THR A 510 -7.54 5.81 -4.91
CA THR A 510 -6.50 6.57 -5.61
C THR A 510 -5.15 5.96 -5.26
N TYR A 511 -4.28 5.81 -6.25
CA TYR A 511 -2.94 5.26 -6.06
C TYR A 511 -1.90 6.35 -6.15
N TYR A 512 -0.90 6.27 -5.28
CA TYR A 512 0.24 7.18 -5.24
C TYR A 512 1.52 6.39 -5.40
N ILE A 513 2.40 6.87 -6.28
CA ILE A 513 3.67 6.23 -6.61
C ILE A 513 4.80 7.18 -6.26
N PHE A 514 5.77 6.69 -5.51
CA PHE A 514 6.98 7.40 -5.14
C PHE A 514 8.20 6.63 -5.63
N GLY A 515 9.14 7.30 -6.29
CA GLY A 515 10.44 6.72 -6.55
C GLY A 515 11.26 6.65 -5.27
N THR A 516 11.91 5.54 -5.00
CA THR A 516 12.72 5.31 -3.80
C THR A 516 14.20 5.31 -4.10
N GLY A 517 14.98 5.98 -3.28
CA GLY A 517 16.44 5.92 -3.22
C GLY A 517 16.91 5.10 -2.02
N GLN A 518 18.19 5.21 -1.68
CA GLN A 518 18.85 4.43 -0.63
C GLN A 518 18.38 4.85 0.76
N ASN A 519 17.42 5.22 1.25
CA ASN A 519 16.85 5.65 2.53
C ASN A 519 16.03 6.93 2.43
N THR A 520 15.65 7.34 1.22
CA THR A 520 14.80 8.50 1.00
C THR A 520 13.75 8.15 -0.05
N PHE A 521 12.63 8.87 -0.07
CA PHE A 521 11.90 8.97 -1.32
C PHE A 521 12.71 9.89 -2.24
N ALA A 522 13.13 9.35 -3.36
CA ALA A 522 13.95 10.08 -4.33
C ALA A 522 13.09 11.08 -5.12
N THR A 523 11.79 10.84 -5.23
CA THR A 523 10.85 11.67 -5.99
C THR A 523 9.65 12.10 -5.16
N ASN A 524 8.99 13.19 -5.60
CA ASN A 524 7.63 13.49 -5.18
C ASN A 524 6.68 12.36 -5.63
N GLY A 525 5.52 12.27 -5.01
CA GLY A 525 4.48 11.30 -5.39
C GLY A 525 3.68 11.78 -6.59
N ILE A 526 3.40 10.86 -7.52
CA ILE A 526 2.39 11.05 -8.56
C ILE A 526 1.14 10.24 -8.23
N ALA A 527 -0.03 10.77 -8.56
CA ALA A 527 -1.31 10.17 -8.21
C ALA A 527 -2.09 9.71 -9.44
N SER A 528 -2.84 8.61 -9.30
CA SER A 528 -3.79 8.18 -10.31
C SER A 528 -5.07 9.02 -10.24
N GLN A 529 -5.86 8.98 -11.32
CA GLN A 529 -7.28 9.32 -11.23
C GLN A 529 -7.98 8.32 -10.29
N PRO A 530 -9.03 8.74 -9.57
CA PRO A 530 -9.82 7.85 -8.73
C PRO A 530 -10.44 6.71 -9.57
N VAL A 531 -10.30 5.48 -9.10
CA VAL A 531 -10.87 4.29 -9.72
C VAL A 531 -11.88 3.62 -8.80
N LYS A 532 -13.05 3.26 -9.34
CA LYS A 532 -14.10 2.52 -8.63
C LYS A 532 -14.25 1.13 -9.26
N PRO A 533 -13.59 0.08 -8.73
CA PRO A 533 -13.70 -1.26 -9.30
C PRO A 533 -15.10 -1.85 -9.10
N VAL A 534 -15.61 -2.48 -10.14
CA VAL A 534 -16.83 -3.30 -10.08
C VAL A 534 -16.41 -4.73 -10.37
N LEU A 535 -16.40 -5.56 -9.33
CA LEU A 535 -15.99 -6.95 -9.38
C LEU A 535 -17.24 -7.83 -9.29
N TRP A 536 -17.57 -8.51 -10.39
CA TRP A 536 -18.85 -9.23 -10.51
C TRP A 536 -18.82 -10.63 -9.93
N ASP A 537 -17.64 -11.26 -9.90
CA ASP A 537 -17.51 -12.67 -9.55
C ASP A 537 -17.28 -12.85 -8.04
N TRP A 538 -17.71 -13.99 -7.54
CA TRP A 538 -17.18 -14.53 -6.30
C TRP A 538 -15.80 -15.12 -6.58
N THR A 539 -14.83 -14.77 -5.76
CA THR A 539 -13.43 -15.17 -6.00
C THR A 539 -12.79 -15.63 -4.70
N ILE A 540 -12.12 -16.78 -4.75
CA ILE A 540 -11.20 -17.24 -3.70
C ILE A 540 -9.78 -16.98 -4.22
N LEU A 541 -8.99 -16.29 -3.43
CA LEU A 541 -7.59 -15.96 -3.68
C LEU A 541 -6.74 -16.75 -2.69
N ALA A 542 -5.80 -17.56 -3.20
CA ALA A 542 -4.82 -18.26 -2.38
C ALA A 542 -3.48 -17.52 -2.46
N ALA A 543 -2.99 -17.07 -1.31
CA ALA A 543 -1.82 -16.21 -1.23
C ALA A 543 -0.79 -16.71 -0.22
N GLU A 544 0.48 -16.42 -0.50
CA GLU A 544 1.61 -16.63 0.39
C GLU A 544 2.10 -15.29 0.93
N THR A 545 2.57 -15.28 2.16
CA THR A 545 3.13 -14.08 2.77
C THR A 545 4.58 -13.94 2.34
N ASP A 546 4.95 -12.81 1.74
CA ASP A 546 6.32 -12.49 1.40
C ASP A 546 7.14 -12.01 2.63
N GLN A 547 8.43 -11.79 2.45
CA GLN A 547 9.34 -11.33 3.51
C GLN A 547 8.98 -9.96 4.06
N GLN A 548 8.23 -9.15 3.30
CA GLN A 548 7.78 -7.81 3.67
C GLN A 548 6.37 -7.80 4.29
N GLY A 549 5.77 -8.99 4.46
CA GLY A 549 4.44 -9.17 5.03
C GLY A 549 3.29 -8.83 4.06
N ALA A 550 3.53 -8.73 2.76
CA ALA A 550 2.50 -8.67 1.75
C ALA A 550 2.06 -10.08 1.33
N TYR A 551 0.80 -10.24 0.94
CA TYR A 551 0.25 -11.47 0.45
C TYR A 551 0.35 -11.50 -1.07
N ARG A 552 1.22 -12.37 -1.61
CA ARG A 552 1.37 -12.65 -3.04
C ARG A 552 0.35 -13.70 -3.46
N VAL A 553 -0.54 -13.32 -4.36
CA VAL A 553 -1.58 -14.22 -4.87
C VAL A 553 -0.98 -15.15 -5.90
N GLY A 554 -0.88 -16.44 -5.57
CA GLY A 554 -0.38 -17.47 -6.48
C GLY A 554 -1.48 -18.22 -7.25
N GLU A 555 -2.69 -18.28 -6.69
CA GLU A 555 -3.84 -18.94 -7.33
C GLU A 555 -5.12 -18.13 -7.10
N LEU A 556 -6.03 -18.23 -8.07
CA LEU A 556 -7.28 -17.48 -8.08
C LEU A 556 -8.40 -18.34 -8.69
N PHE A 557 -9.47 -18.52 -7.94
CA PHE A 557 -10.63 -19.33 -8.31
C PHE A 557 -11.87 -18.44 -8.43
N ARG A 558 -12.47 -18.40 -9.62
CA ARG A 558 -13.62 -17.55 -9.93
C ARG A 558 -14.87 -18.37 -10.10
N PHE A 559 -15.90 -18.03 -9.36
CA PHE A 559 -17.21 -18.62 -9.45
C PHE A 559 -18.13 -17.64 -10.19
N ARG A 560 -18.41 -17.94 -11.47
CA ARG A 560 -19.13 -17.01 -12.38
C ARG A 560 -20.57 -17.43 -12.65
N LEU A 561 -20.83 -18.73 -12.69
CA LEU A 561 -22.11 -19.30 -13.11
C LEU A 561 -22.77 -20.05 -11.96
N ASN A 562 -24.09 -19.89 -11.85
CA ASN A 562 -24.93 -20.53 -10.83
C ASN A 562 -24.35 -20.44 -9.41
N VAL A 563 -23.82 -19.29 -9.06
CA VAL A 563 -23.18 -19.10 -7.76
C VAL A 563 -24.23 -18.96 -6.69
N THR A 564 -24.19 -19.85 -5.73
CA THR A 564 -24.94 -19.73 -4.48
C THR A 564 -23.96 -19.55 -3.34
N SER A 565 -24.13 -18.47 -2.58
CA SER A 565 -23.29 -18.22 -1.41
C SER A 565 -23.78 -18.95 -0.16
N GLY A 566 -24.87 -19.71 -0.28
CA GLY A 566 -25.53 -20.29 0.88
C GLY A 566 -26.00 -19.23 1.86
N THR A 567 -26.30 -19.63 3.08
CA THR A 567 -26.59 -18.69 4.17
C THR A 567 -25.26 -18.21 4.75
N ILE A 568 -24.96 -16.92 4.59
CA ILE A 568 -23.85 -16.28 5.33
C ILE A 568 -24.36 -16.00 6.72
N GLY A 569 -23.87 -16.74 7.70
CA GLY A 569 -24.22 -16.59 9.09
C GLY A 569 -23.19 -15.74 9.83
N ASN A 570 -23.68 -14.81 10.65
CA ASN A 570 -22.83 -14.13 11.62
C ASN A 570 -22.84 -14.94 12.92
N ASN A 571 -21.72 -15.55 13.25
CA ASN A 571 -21.60 -16.43 14.41
C ASN A 571 -21.29 -15.60 15.65
N ASN A 572 -22.33 -15.27 16.38
CA ASN A 572 -22.24 -14.74 17.73
C ASN A 572 -22.63 -15.87 18.69
N ILE A 573 -21.70 -16.33 19.52
CA ILE A 573 -21.93 -17.46 20.42
C ILE A 573 -22.28 -16.91 21.81
N PRO A 574 -23.59 -16.77 22.14
CA PRO A 574 -23.98 -16.44 23.48
C PRO A 574 -23.79 -17.65 24.37
N ASN A 575 -23.15 -17.48 25.51
CA ASN A 575 -23.06 -18.50 26.55
C ASN A 575 -24.13 -18.23 27.60
N ALA A 576 -25.13 -19.10 27.69
CA ALA A 576 -26.18 -19.01 28.68
C ALA A 576 -25.72 -19.69 29.98
N LEU A 577 -25.47 -18.91 31.02
CA LEU A 577 -25.12 -19.39 32.34
C LEU A 577 -26.42 -19.54 33.18
N ASN A 578 -26.72 -20.77 33.59
CA ASN A 578 -27.83 -21.08 34.44
C ASN A 578 -27.45 -20.79 35.91
N ASN A 579 -27.80 -19.62 36.41
CA ASN A 579 -27.47 -19.17 37.77
C ASN A 579 -28.58 -19.49 38.78
N PHE A 580 -29.31 -20.60 38.60
CA PHE A 580 -30.44 -21.01 39.45
C PHE A 580 -31.55 -19.96 39.53
N THR A 581 -31.62 -19.00 38.62
CA THR A 581 -32.67 -18.01 38.48
C THR A 581 -33.63 -18.41 37.36
N ARG A 582 -34.86 -17.86 37.36
CA ARG A 582 -35.87 -18.13 36.32
C ARG A 582 -35.36 -17.85 34.89
N TYR A 583 -34.41 -16.91 34.74
CA TYR A 583 -33.82 -16.53 33.46
C TYR A 583 -32.31 -16.74 33.51
N PRO A 584 -31.71 -17.29 32.44
CA PRO A 584 -30.27 -17.44 32.37
C PRO A 584 -29.58 -16.07 32.21
N THR A 585 -28.38 -15.94 32.75
CA THR A 585 -27.50 -14.82 32.44
C THR A 585 -26.80 -15.10 31.11
N ILE A 586 -26.96 -14.21 30.15
CA ILE A 586 -26.30 -14.33 28.83
C ILE A 586 -24.98 -13.61 28.86
N GLN A 587 -23.89 -14.38 28.70
CA GLN A 587 -22.54 -13.85 28.47
C GLN A 587 -22.28 -13.88 27.00
N MET A 588 -22.05 -12.71 26.36
CA MET A 588 -21.72 -12.60 24.97
C MET A 588 -20.24 -12.95 24.79
N SER A 589 -19.94 -13.87 23.87
CA SER A 589 -18.58 -14.08 23.42
C SER A 589 -18.10 -12.85 22.62
N PRO A 590 -16.85 -12.40 22.80
CA PRO A 590 -16.27 -11.36 21.94
C PRO A 590 -16.05 -11.86 20.50
N ALA A 591 -16.16 -13.17 20.24
CA ALA A 591 -16.04 -13.75 18.92
C ALA A 591 -17.25 -13.39 18.06
N ASN A 592 -17.01 -12.66 16.99
CA ASN A 592 -18.00 -12.26 15.99
C ASN A 592 -17.37 -12.43 14.61
N TYR A 593 -17.70 -13.53 13.93
CA TYR A 593 -17.11 -13.88 12.64
C TYR A 593 -18.18 -14.41 11.68
N GLN A 594 -17.91 -14.29 10.40
CA GLN A 594 -18.80 -14.80 9.36
C GLN A 594 -18.39 -16.23 8.94
N SER A 595 -19.38 -17.01 8.56
CA SER A 595 -19.19 -18.32 7.94
C SER A 595 -20.23 -18.56 6.86
N GLY A 596 -19.91 -19.45 5.94
CA GLY A 596 -20.82 -19.77 4.85
C GLY A 596 -20.32 -20.91 3.97
N LYS A 597 -21.01 -21.10 2.87
CA LYS A 597 -20.71 -22.09 1.86
C LYS A 597 -20.84 -21.44 0.49
N LEU A 598 -19.75 -21.44 -0.28
CA LEU A 598 -19.74 -20.97 -1.66
C LEU A 598 -19.90 -22.18 -2.59
N SER A 599 -20.88 -22.14 -3.47
CA SER A 599 -21.08 -23.18 -4.48
C SER A 599 -21.27 -22.55 -5.85
N GLY A 600 -20.71 -23.15 -6.88
CA GLY A 600 -20.82 -22.65 -8.24
C GLY A 600 -20.11 -23.55 -9.24
N TYR A 601 -20.41 -23.34 -10.52
CA TYR A 601 -19.72 -24.07 -11.59
C TYR A 601 -18.24 -23.65 -11.63
N ILE A 602 -17.39 -24.68 -11.78
CA ILE A 602 -15.97 -24.52 -12.09
C ILE A 602 -15.76 -24.87 -13.56
N GLY A 603 -14.89 -24.16 -14.22
CA GLY A 603 -14.56 -24.35 -15.64
C GLY A 603 -14.68 -23.03 -16.42
N SER A 604 -14.30 -23.06 -17.67
CA SER A 604 -14.30 -21.92 -18.57
C SER A 604 -15.29 -22.08 -19.71
N VAL A 605 -15.91 -20.98 -20.13
CA VAL A 605 -16.68 -20.95 -21.37
C VAL A 605 -15.74 -20.58 -22.51
N GLY A 606 -15.55 -21.46 -23.49
CA GLY A 606 -14.75 -21.18 -24.68
C GLY A 606 -15.34 -20.06 -25.53
N ARG A 607 -14.56 -19.54 -26.50
CA ARG A 607 -15.04 -18.52 -27.47
C ARG A 607 -16.20 -18.99 -28.33
N ASP A 608 -16.34 -20.32 -28.47
CA ASP A 608 -17.42 -21.02 -29.13
C ASP A 608 -18.72 -21.11 -28.31
N GLY A 609 -18.70 -20.60 -27.08
CA GLY A 609 -19.82 -20.68 -26.15
C GLY A 609 -19.95 -22.03 -25.44
N GLU A 610 -19.07 -22.97 -25.72
CA GLU A 610 -19.08 -24.29 -25.07
C GLU A 610 -18.38 -24.22 -23.71
N TYR A 611 -19.00 -24.89 -22.74
CA TYR A 611 -18.41 -25.07 -21.40
C TYR A 611 -17.32 -26.16 -21.47
N ARG A 612 -16.15 -25.84 -20.92
CA ARG A 612 -15.01 -26.75 -20.80
C ARG A 612 -14.74 -27.04 -19.36
N ASP A 613 -14.78 -28.29 -18.98
CA ASP A 613 -14.35 -28.74 -17.67
C ASP A 613 -12.83 -28.64 -17.58
N ASP A 614 -12.34 -28.00 -16.50
CA ASP A 614 -10.93 -27.84 -16.25
C ASP A 614 -10.52 -28.71 -15.06
N ILE A 615 -9.95 -29.87 -15.37
CA ILE A 615 -9.49 -30.86 -14.38
C ILE A 615 -8.38 -30.19 -13.48
N ALA A 616 -7.51 -29.37 -14.06
CA ALA A 616 -6.45 -28.71 -13.30
C ALA A 616 -7.04 -27.75 -12.27
N THR A 617 -8.06 -26.98 -12.64
CA THR A 617 -8.77 -26.09 -11.71
C THR A 617 -9.47 -26.88 -10.60
N ARG A 618 -10.07 -28.03 -10.93
CA ARG A 618 -10.69 -28.94 -9.94
C ARG A 618 -9.65 -29.42 -8.92
N ASP A 619 -8.54 -29.96 -9.41
CA ASP A 619 -7.49 -30.51 -8.55
C ASP A 619 -6.84 -29.42 -7.69
N ALA A 620 -6.65 -28.21 -8.23
CA ALA A 620 -6.17 -27.06 -7.48
C ALA A 620 -7.15 -26.62 -6.38
N ILE A 621 -8.46 -26.60 -6.63
CA ILE A 621 -9.47 -26.31 -5.59
C ILE A 621 -9.46 -27.38 -4.50
N TYR A 622 -9.31 -28.66 -4.83
CA TYR A 622 -9.16 -29.72 -3.81
C TYR A 622 -7.92 -29.51 -2.95
N ALA A 623 -6.83 -29.08 -3.56
CA ALA A 623 -5.57 -28.83 -2.85
C ALA A 623 -5.62 -27.63 -1.89
N LEU A 624 -6.58 -26.70 -2.02
CA LEU A 624 -6.70 -25.51 -1.16
C LEU A 624 -6.72 -25.84 0.34
N SER A 625 -7.31 -26.96 0.74
CA SER A 625 -7.39 -27.38 2.14
C SER A 625 -6.06 -27.86 2.72
N THR A 626 -5.07 -28.17 1.87
CA THR A 626 -3.79 -28.79 2.26
C THR A 626 -2.58 -27.91 1.97
N THR A 627 -2.73 -26.80 1.24
CA THR A 627 -1.60 -25.96 0.79
C THR A 627 -0.97 -25.11 1.88
N GLY A 628 -1.61 -24.91 3.02
CA GLY A 628 -1.12 -24.01 4.08
C GLY A 628 -1.15 -22.52 3.71
N ARG A 629 -1.64 -22.17 2.53
CA ARG A 629 -1.75 -20.77 2.07
C ARG A 629 -2.86 -20.03 2.78
N THR A 630 -2.71 -18.73 2.88
CA THR A 630 -3.77 -17.86 3.38
C THR A 630 -4.82 -17.64 2.29
N LEU A 631 -6.08 -17.86 2.63
CA LEU A 631 -7.19 -17.74 1.68
C LEU A 631 -7.96 -16.45 1.93
N PHE A 632 -8.35 -15.77 0.84
CA PHE A 632 -9.20 -14.60 0.86
C PHE A 632 -10.42 -14.83 -0.03
N LEU A 633 -11.59 -14.46 0.49
CA LEU A 633 -12.86 -14.50 -0.24
C LEU A 633 -13.31 -13.10 -0.60
N LYS A 634 -13.63 -12.89 -1.86
CA LYS A 634 -14.18 -11.61 -2.37
C LYS A 634 -15.51 -11.84 -3.05
N ASN A 635 -16.38 -10.84 -2.94
CA ASN A 635 -17.67 -10.85 -3.62
C ASN A 635 -17.99 -9.52 -4.29
N ARG A 636 -19.06 -9.51 -5.10
CA ARG A 636 -19.54 -8.33 -5.81
C ARG A 636 -20.14 -7.24 -4.90
N LYS A 637 -20.47 -7.57 -3.64
CA LYS A 637 -21.05 -6.62 -2.68
C LYS A 637 -20.01 -5.76 -1.97
N GLY A 638 -18.72 -6.06 -2.16
CA GLY A 638 -17.62 -5.33 -1.55
C GLY A 638 -16.99 -6.02 -0.36
N ASP A 639 -17.40 -7.26 -0.05
CA ASP A 639 -16.74 -8.00 1.02
C ASP A 639 -15.37 -8.49 0.56
N LEU A 640 -14.41 -8.38 1.44
CA LEU A 640 -13.09 -8.99 1.40
C LEU A 640 -12.86 -9.62 2.76
N LEU A 641 -12.80 -10.94 2.82
CA LEU A 641 -12.70 -11.72 4.05
C LEU A 641 -11.46 -12.61 4.00
N ARG A 642 -10.73 -12.68 5.09
CA ARG A 642 -9.72 -13.70 5.28
C ARG A 642 -10.41 -14.94 5.80
N ILE A 643 -10.27 -16.06 5.10
CA ILE A 643 -11.03 -17.27 5.38
C ILE A 643 -10.15 -18.48 5.65
N PHE A 644 -10.76 -19.48 6.29
CA PHE A 644 -10.27 -20.85 6.39
C PHE A 644 -11.35 -21.81 5.90
N LEU A 645 -10.96 -22.92 5.25
CA LEU A 645 -11.92 -23.93 4.80
C LEU A 645 -12.37 -24.77 6.00
N ASN A 646 -13.65 -24.66 6.33
CA ASN A 646 -14.24 -25.34 7.48
C ASN A 646 -15.02 -26.60 7.02
N GLY A 647 -14.29 -27.56 6.45
CA GLY A 647 -14.84 -28.82 5.99
C GLY A 647 -14.29 -29.25 4.62
N ALA A 648 -14.76 -30.38 4.13
CA ALA A 648 -14.33 -30.91 2.84
C ALA A 648 -14.89 -30.07 1.68
N VAL A 649 -14.04 -29.78 0.72
CA VAL A 649 -14.46 -29.26 -0.59
C VAL A 649 -15.15 -30.40 -1.33
N ALA A 650 -16.42 -30.23 -1.70
CA ALA A 650 -17.19 -31.20 -2.43
C ALA A 650 -17.31 -30.77 -3.90
N MET A 651 -17.25 -31.75 -4.79
CA MET A 651 -17.55 -31.58 -6.21
C MET A 651 -18.77 -32.46 -6.56
N ASP A 652 -19.75 -31.82 -7.17
CA ASP A 652 -20.97 -32.48 -7.63
C ASP A 652 -21.04 -32.44 -9.15
N THR A 653 -21.08 -33.60 -9.77
CA THR A 653 -21.11 -33.74 -11.23
C THR A 653 -22.56 -33.81 -11.69
N GLN A 654 -23.00 -32.92 -12.55
CA GLN A 654 -24.31 -32.94 -13.16
C GLN A 654 -24.28 -33.73 -14.48
N ASP A 655 -24.73 -34.94 -14.42
CA ASP A 655 -24.73 -35.88 -15.60
C ASP A 655 -25.82 -35.58 -16.63
N ASN A 656 -26.70 -34.62 -16.40
CA ASN A 656 -27.91 -34.38 -17.22
C ASN A 656 -27.66 -33.52 -18.47
N THR A 657 -26.43 -33.09 -18.72
CA THR A 657 -26.09 -32.31 -19.91
C THR A 657 -25.06 -33.04 -20.76
N ARG A 658 -25.07 -32.81 -22.07
CA ARG A 658 -24.01 -33.29 -22.97
C ARG A 658 -22.59 -32.86 -22.57
N GLN A 659 -22.50 -31.96 -21.61
CA GLN A 659 -21.29 -31.44 -21.04
C GLN A 659 -21.33 -31.72 -19.54
N GLN A 660 -20.39 -32.47 -19.04
CA GLN A 660 -20.26 -32.79 -17.61
C GLN A 660 -19.85 -31.52 -16.84
N ALA A 661 -20.84 -30.77 -16.37
CA ALA A 661 -20.59 -29.60 -15.57
C ALA A 661 -20.34 -30.00 -14.10
N GLN A 662 -19.27 -29.50 -13.51
CA GLN A 662 -18.96 -29.74 -12.11
C GLN A 662 -19.31 -28.51 -11.26
N ILE A 663 -19.96 -28.75 -10.13
CA ILE A 663 -20.25 -27.74 -9.13
C ILE A 663 -19.30 -27.93 -7.96
N ALA A 664 -18.41 -26.99 -7.77
CA ALA A 664 -17.59 -26.94 -6.56
C ALA A 664 -18.39 -26.36 -5.39
N SER A 665 -18.22 -26.93 -4.23
CA SER A 665 -18.87 -26.51 -2.99
C SER A 665 -17.83 -26.36 -1.90
N VAL A 666 -17.58 -25.12 -1.48
CA VAL A 666 -16.48 -24.73 -0.59
C VAL A 666 -17.05 -24.13 0.68
N PRO A 667 -17.05 -24.86 1.81
CA PRO A 667 -17.41 -24.31 3.12
C PRO A 667 -16.27 -23.49 3.68
N TRP A 668 -16.58 -22.34 4.28
CA TRP A 668 -15.59 -21.41 4.80
C TRP A 668 -16.01 -20.75 6.10
N VAL A 669 -15.02 -20.27 6.86
CA VAL A 669 -15.16 -19.48 8.08
C VAL A 669 -14.16 -18.31 8.02
N GLU A 670 -14.60 -17.15 8.46
CA GLU A 670 -13.75 -15.96 8.61
C GLU A 670 -12.75 -16.15 9.76
N THR A 671 -11.48 -15.77 9.54
CA THR A 671 -10.39 -15.97 10.50
C THR A 671 -9.68 -14.69 10.90
N GLY A 672 -10.01 -13.54 10.32
CA GLY A 672 -9.38 -12.28 10.69
C GLY A 672 -9.79 -11.09 9.82
N GLY A 673 -9.46 -9.90 10.30
CA GLY A 673 -9.69 -8.65 9.60
C GLY A 673 -8.82 -8.49 8.36
N THR A 674 -9.28 -7.68 7.42
CA THR A 674 -8.63 -7.42 6.12
C THR A 674 -8.31 -5.94 5.86
N ASN A 675 -8.52 -5.06 6.85
CA ASN A 675 -8.35 -3.62 6.65
C ASN A 675 -6.90 -3.24 6.26
N ASP A 676 -5.92 -3.94 6.81
CA ASP A 676 -4.49 -3.68 6.58
C ASP A 676 -3.85 -4.76 5.68
N THR A 677 -4.65 -5.39 4.83
CA THR A 677 -4.17 -6.49 3.99
C THR A 677 -3.58 -5.97 2.69
N ARG A 678 -2.28 -6.19 2.50
CA ARG A 678 -1.56 -5.98 1.25
C ARG A 678 -1.68 -7.24 0.40
N LEU A 679 -2.62 -7.28 -0.52
CA LEU A 679 -2.92 -8.45 -1.37
C LEU A 679 -2.65 -8.07 -2.82
N ILE A 680 -1.56 -8.59 -3.39
CA ILE A 680 -1.02 -8.13 -4.68
C ILE A 680 -0.64 -9.29 -5.62
N ILE A 681 -0.65 -8.98 -6.92
CA ILE A 681 -0.03 -9.80 -7.99
C ILE A 681 0.99 -8.92 -8.69
N THR A 682 2.18 -9.46 -8.95
CA THR A 682 3.24 -8.81 -9.72
C THR A 682 3.54 -9.58 -10.99
N ARG A 683 4.40 -9.04 -11.86
CA ARG A 683 4.80 -9.71 -13.11
C ARG A 683 5.52 -11.04 -12.91
N GLU A 684 6.11 -11.25 -11.76
CA GLU A 684 6.80 -12.49 -11.40
C GLU A 684 5.83 -13.61 -11.00
N ASP A 685 4.61 -13.24 -10.62
CA ASP A 685 3.59 -14.20 -10.23
C ASP A 685 2.97 -14.85 -11.48
N GLY A 686 2.79 -16.16 -11.46
CA GLY A 686 2.28 -16.96 -12.59
C GLY A 686 0.89 -16.57 -13.10
N LEU A 687 0.15 -15.76 -12.35
CA LEU A 687 -1.16 -15.22 -12.70
C LEU A 687 -1.10 -13.96 -13.57
N TRP A 688 0.08 -13.38 -13.82
CA TRP A 688 0.19 -12.21 -14.68
C TRP A 688 -0.25 -12.58 -16.11
N PRO A 689 -1.23 -11.83 -16.71
CA PRO A 689 -1.82 -12.23 -17.98
C PRO A 689 -0.78 -12.22 -19.10
N GLU A 690 -0.54 -13.36 -19.74
CA GLU A 690 0.32 -13.46 -20.94
C GLU A 690 -0.16 -12.57 -22.10
N THR A 691 -1.46 -12.28 -22.16
CA THR A 691 -2.04 -11.38 -23.18
C THR A 691 -1.57 -9.92 -23.05
N GLU A 692 -0.98 -9.53 -21.93
CA GLU A 692 -0.36 -8.21 -21.74
C GLU A 692 1.14 -8.22 -21.97
N ARG A 693 1.76 -9.39 -22.07
CA ARG A 693 3.09 -9.54 -22.67
C ARG A 693 3.04 -9.38 -24.19
N ARG A 694 1.84 -9.45 -24.81
CA ARG A 694 1.61 -9.42 -26.25
C ARG A 694 0.76 -8.25 -26.76
N ARG A 695 0.46 -7.24 -25.93
CA ARG A 695 -0.28 -6.05 -26.37
C ARG A 695 0.51 -4.77 -26.18
#